data_0a629de475ebcbdee80ab39494f90f91
#
_entry.id   0a629de475ebcbdee80ab39494f90f91
#
_cell.length_a   1.000
_cell.length_b   1.000
_cell.length_c   1.000
_cell.angle_alpha   90.00
_cell.angle_beta   90.00
_cell.angle_gamma   90.00
#
_symmetry.space_group_name_H-M   'P 1'
#
loop_
_entity.id
_entity.type
_entity.pdbx_description
1 polymer ?
#
loop_
_entity_poly.entity_id
_entity_poly.type
_entity_poly.pdbx_seq_one_letter_code
_entity_poly.pdbx_strand_id
1 'polypeptide(L)'
;MKAVVMAGGAGSRLRPLTVGRPKPMLPLANQGVLGHILTLLSQHGITDVIVTLQYMASVIEDYYGDGSSYGVSIRYVIEDTPLGTAGSVANARQYLDEPFIVISGDALTNFNLSEIIAYHEEKKAEATIVLYHVAEPLDYGVIVTDQEGRVTRFLEKPSWGEVASDTVNTGIYVLDPSVLDRIPANTPYDWASQVFPVMLQSGAPLYGYAAPGYWCDIGNFAEYRRATADLLRGLVYPTSVLGHHIGGDIWVGQDVDIAPDAQLFGPIYLGNEVQIKGGVVIRGPSVVRDYTIVDSRARIDRSIIWRNCYIGEDAELRGAIVSRQCSLRAKSALYEGVVVGDNSIIGEGAMLHTGVKLWPGKEVDPGAVVKSSIIWGSQGRRVLFGRYGVTGVINVDLTPEFAARLGAAFGATLPRGSVVTINRDQNAGSRMLKRAVISGLPSAGVNVQDLQTVPIPVARYYTANSRAAGGVHVRISPFDQRVVDIRFFGSDGMNLSKQEERAIERVFFREDFRRAFMDGIGQISYAGDAIPRYTAAFLATVDQDAIRSAGFNVVVDYAFASTSQVLPDILQHLGVNTTPLGARVDPSYISLDEKVFLAERRRLGVIVSALGSDLGVRLDVGGEKMFLADHTGAQVPEAISCAAMVELVLRTWPGSTVAVPVNQSNVLEQIAGRHGGHVIRTAVDQASIMQTASSADVVLAADGTGFFFFPRFQPVADAMMSVAMLLQCLAQHDVRLLDVVAGLPAIHTVSAPVHCPWDSKGAVMRRLQNQVTDNVQMIDGIKLSLDEERWTLIRPDPDRPLFHVTAEAGNDEEAEELLAEYSLLVEELIQQRA
;
A
#
# COMPACT_ATOMS: atom_id res chain seq x y z
N MET A 1 37.80 1.08 -13.09
CA MET A 1 36.40 0.67 -12.80
C MET A 1 35.44 1.49 -13.64
N LYS A 2 34.43 0.87 -14.23
CA LYS A 2 33.41 1.50 -15.07
C LYS A 2 32.13 1.76 -14.27
N ALA A 3 31.31 2.70 -14.74
CA ALA A 3 29.98 2.91 -14.16
C ALA A 3 28.88 2.63 -15.18
N VAL A 4 27.74 2.09 -14.72
CA VAL A 4 26.50 1.99 -15.50
C VAL A 4 25.45 2.84 -14.82
N VAL A 5 24.90 3.84 -15.51
CA VAL A 5 23.81 4.68 -15.04
C VAL A 5 22.52 4.24 -15.72
N MET A 6 21.56 3.75 -14.93
CA MET A 6 20.25 3.31 -15.42
C MET A 6 19.33 4.52 -15.58
N ALA A 7 19.16 5.00 -16.83
CA ALA A 7 18.40 6.22 -17.12
C ALA A 7 17.19 6.00 -18.05
N GLY A 8 16.70 4.75 -18.20
CA GLY A 8 15.62 4.38 -19.12
C GLY A 8 14.20 4.67 -18.62
N GLY A 9 14.01 5.14 -17.40
CA GLY A 9 12.70 5.28 -16.79
C GLY A 9 11.84 6.45 -17.29
N ALA A 10 10.55 6.19 -17.60
CA ALA A 10 9.61 7.22 -18.11
C ALA A 10 9.16 8.26 -17.07
N GLY A 11 9.41 8.06 -15.75
CA GLY A 11 9.08 9.01 -14.69
C GLY A 11 7.59 9.36 -14.58
N SER A 12 6.69 8.42 -14.84
CA SER A 12 5.25 8.66 -14.96
C SER A 12 4.58 9.27 -13.71
N ARG A 13 5.12 9.01 -12.51
CA ARG A 13 4.63 9.60 -11.24
C ARG A 13 4.92 11.12 -11.12
N LEU A 14 5.83 11.65 -11.92
CA LEU A 14 6.22 13.06 -11.95
C LEU A 14 5.57 13.85 -13.10
N ARG A 15 4.61 13.24 -13.83
CA ARG A 15 3.79 13.99 -14.78
C ARG A 15 2.96 15.06 -14.05
N PRO A 16 2.88 16.29 -14.58
CA PRO A 16 3.19 16.73 -15.95
C PRO A 16 4.66 17.09 -16.23
N LEU A 17 5.56 17.11 -15.25
CA LEU A 17 6.96 17.54 -15.45
C LEU A 17 7.74 16.66 -16.44
N THR A 18 7.39 15.38 -16.56
CA THR A 18 8.07 14.38 -17.37
C THR A 18 7.33 14.04 -18.69
N VAL A 19 6.34 14.85 -19.10
CA VAL A 19 5.63 14.62 -20.37
C VAL A 19 6.55 14.91 -21.56
N GLY A 20 7.36 15.95 -21.50
CA GLY A 20 8.26 16.39 -22.57
C GLY A 20 9.75 16.19 -22.28
N ARG A 21 10.10 15.38 -21.26
CA ARG A 21 11.50 15.07 -20.89
C ARG A 21 11.62 13.84 -20.03
N PRO A 22 12.73 13.10 -20.13
CA PRO A 22 12.99 11.95 -19.26
C PRO A 22 13.28 12.40 -17.81
N LYS A 23 12.97 11.54 -16.84
CA LYS A 23 13.14 11.79 -15.40
C LYS A 23 14.57 12.22 -15.00
N PRO A 24 15.65 11.61 -15.53
CA PRO A 24 17.02 12.02 -15.21
C PRO A 24 17.38 13.45 -15.60
N MET A 25 16.57 14.11 -16.43
CA MET A 25 16.76 15.49 -16.83
C MET A 25 15.94 16.52 -16.02
N LEU A 26 15.24 16.07 -14.98
CA LEU A 26 14.55 17.01 -14.08
C LEU A 26 15.57 17.93 -13.42
N PRO A 27 15.38 19.26 -13.50
CA PRO A 27 16.35 20.21 -12.95
C PRO A 27 16.28 20.25 -11.41
N LEU A 28 17.44 20.09 -10.78
CA LEU A 28 17.67 20.37 -9.37
C LEU A 28 18.59 21.58 -9.27
N ALA A 29 18.01 22.71 -8.90
CA ALA A 29 18.68 24.02 -8.96
C ALA A 29 19.35 24.28 -10.33
N ASN A 30 20.67 24.21 -10.42
CA ASN A 30 21.44 24.61 -11.61
C ASN A 30 21.56 23.52 -12.70
N GLN A 31 21.37 22.22 -12.40
CA GLN A 31 21.56 21.14 -13.39
C GLN A 31 20.54 20.01 -13.23
N GLY A 32 20.49 19.09 -14.21
CA GLY A 32 19.63 17.91 -14.15
C GLY A 32 20.13 16.85 -13.18
N VAL A 33 19.26 15.95 -12.74
CA VAL A 33 19.59 14.85 -11.81
C VAL A 33 20.79 14.03 -12.34
N LEU A 34 20.77 13.63 -13.62
CA LEU A 34 21.88 12.90 -14.24
C LEU A 34 23.20 13.70 -14.19
N GLY A 35 23.14 15.03 -14.35
CA GLY A 35 24.34 15.87 -14.24
C GLY A 35 24.99 15.79 -12.85
N HIS A 36 24.20 15.76 -11.77
CA HIS A 36 24.72 15.54 -10.41
C HIS A 36 25.39 14.17 -10.26
N ILE A 37 24.82 13.12 -10.86
CA ILE A 37 25.40 11.75 -10.84
C ILE A 37 26.72 11.72 -11.60
N LEU A 38 26.79 12.29 -12.80
CA LEU A 38 28.03 12.36 -13.60
C LEU A 38 29.14 13.12 -12.86
N THR A 39 28.76 14.23 -12.21
CA THR A 39 29.70 15.01 -11.37
C THR A 39 30.23 14.16 -10.21
N LEU A 40 29.37 13.41 -9.52
CA LEU A 40 29.76 12.52 -8.41
C LEU A 40 30.72 11.43 -8.90
N LEU A 41 30.44 10.78 -10.02
CA LEU A 41 31.31 9.76 -10.62
C LEU A 41 32.70 10.34 -10.95
N SER A 42 32.73 11.50 -11.61
CA SER A 42 33.96 12.20 -11.95
C SER A 42 34.81 12.56 -10.70
N GLN A 43 34.18 13.02 -9.62
CA GLN A 43 34.86 13.35 -8.35
C GLN A 43 35.54 12.11 -7.72
N HIS A 44 34.99 10.91 -7.94
CA HIS A 44 35.57 9.65 -7.47
C HIS A 44 36.48 8.97 -8.49
N GLY A 45 36.85 9.67 -9.59
CA GLY A 45 37.74 9.15 -10.61
C GLY A 45 37.15 8.06 -11.51
N ILE A 46 35.81 7.91 -11.49
CA ILE A 46 35.08 6.98 -12.36
C ILE A 46 34.68 7.73 -13.61
N THR A 47 35.49 7.63 -14.65
CA THR A 47 35.35 8.45 -15.85
C THR A 47 34.83 7.72 -17.09
N ASP A 48 34.83 6.38 -17.12
CA ASP A 48 34.19 5.57 -18.16
C ASP A 48 32.77 5.20 -17.74
N VAL A 49 31.77 5.87 -18.34
CA VAL A 49 30.36 5.79 -17.93
C VAL A 49 29.52 5.25 -19.08
N ILE A 50 28.75 4.21 -18.79
CA ILE A 50 27.75 3.69 -19.72
C ILE A 50 26.38 4.16 -19.23
N VAL A 51 25.58 4.81 -20.07
CA VAL A 51 24.23 5.25 -19.75
C VAL A 51 23.25 4.38 -20.54
N THR A 52 22.42 3.61 -19.83
CA THR A 52 21.38 2.80 -20.46
C THR A 52 20.09 3.61 -20.59
N LEU A 53 19.54 3.64 -21.80
CA LEU A 53 18.42 4.50 -22.19
C LEU A 53 17.30 3.70 -22.85
N GLN A 54 16.07 4.16 -22.64
CA GLN A 54 14.89 3.63 -23.33
C GLN A 54 13.93 4.79 -23.70
N TYR A 55 13.42 5.52 -22.70
CA TYR A 55 12.45 6.58 -22.90
C TYR A 55 13.15 7.88 -23.31
N MET A 56 12.79 8.43 -24.49
CA MET A 56 13.33 9.70 -25.01
C MET A 56 14.86 9.75 -25.01
N ALA A 57 15.52 8.69 -25.48
CA ALA A 57 16.97 8.53 -25.46
C ALA A 57 17.70 9.70 -26.11
N SER A 58 17.25 10.14 -27.28
CA SER A 58 17.86 11.26 -28.02
C SER A 58 17.94 12.55 -27.24
N VAL A 59 16.97 12.82 -26.36
CA VAL A 59 16.96 14.05 -25.54
C VAL A 59 18.09 14.06 -24.52
N ILE A 60 18.46 12.88 -23.98
CA ILE A 60 19.60 12.73 -23.05
C ILE A 60 20.91 12.79 -23.83
N GLU A 61 21.02 12.08 -24.98
CA GLU A 61 22.21 12.06 -25.85
C GLU A 61 22.55 13.47 -26.33
N ASP A 62 21.56 14.22 -26.85
CA ASP A 62 21.75 15.58 -27.36
C ASP A 62 22.19 16.55 -26.26
N TYR A 63 21.74 16.35 -25.02
CA TYR A 63 22.06 17.26 -23.92
C TYR A 63 23.41 16.98 -23.26
N TYR A 64 23.77 15.71 -23.02
CA TYR A 64 24.98 15.35 -22.29
C TYR A 64 26.16 15.05 -23.24
N GLY A 65 25.90 14.81 -24.54
CA GLY A 65 26.92 14.55 -25.55
C GLY A 65 27.85 13.39 -25.18
N ASP A 66 29.15 13.60 -25.33
CA ASP A 66 30.16 12.62 -24.92
C ASP A 66 30.53 12.64 -23.43
N GLY A 67 29.93 13.53 -22.65
CA GLY A 67 30.16 13.64 -21.20
C GLY A 67 31.40 14.49 -20.83
N SER A 68 32.15 14.98 -21.75
CA SER A 68 33.39 15.75 -21.50
C SER A 68 33.16 16.98 -20.61
N SER A 69 32.00 17.64 -20.73
CA SER A 69 31.60 18.78 -19.89
C SER A 69 31.46 18.42 -18.42
N TYR A 70 31.32 17.15 -18.07
CA TYR A 70 31.20 16.61 -16.71
C TYR A 70 32.48 15.87 -16.26
N GLY A 71 33.52 15.88 -17.06
CA GLY A 71 34.78 15.18 -16.77
C GLY A 71 34.70 13.66 -16.88
N VAL A 72 33.77 13.15 -17.67
CA VAL A 72 33.57 11.72 -17.93
C VAL A 72 33.51 11.46 -19.43
N SER A 73 33.61 10.19 -19.82
CA SER A 73 33.37 9.71 -21.18
C SER A 73 32.13 8.85 -21.18
N ILE A 74 31.07 9.27 -21.89
CA ILE A 74 29.78 8.57 -21.91
C ILE A 74 29.66 7.69 -23.13
N ARG A 75 29.20 6.46 -22.89
CA ARG A 75 28.73 5.54 -23.94
C ARG A 75 27.26 5.26 -23.70
N TYR A 76 26.41 5.45 -24.70
CA TYR A 76 24.99 5.18 -24.62
C TYR A 76 24.66 3.78 -25.11
N VAL A 77 23.78 3.10 -24.37
CA VAL A 77 23.23 1.78 -24.76
C VAL A 77 21.70 1.91 -24.75
N ILE A 78 21.12 1.86 -25.95
CA ILE A 78 19.67 2.08 -26.15
C ILE A 78 18.97 0.72 -26.15
N GLU A 79 17.81 0.67 -25.50
CA GLU A 79 16.92 -0.49 -25.45
C GLU A 79 15.75 -0.28 -26.42
N ASP A 80 15.50 -1.24 -27.30
CA ASP A 80 14.33 -1.24 -28.20
C ASP A 80 13.04 -1.53 -27.44
N THR A 81 13.12 -2.35 -26.40
CA THR A 81 12.02 -2.69 -25.48
C THR A 81 12.49 -2.61 -24.04
N PRO A 82 11.60 -2.26 -23.07
CA PRO A 82 11.99 -2.17 -21.66
C PRO A 82 12.53 -3.51 -21.14
N LEU A 83 13.81 -3.55 -20.78
CA LEU A 83 14.49 -4.75 -20.26
C LEU A 83 14.48 -4.84 -18.71
N GLY A 84 13.84 -3.91 -18.01
CA GLY A 84 13.91 -3.83 -16.56
C GLY A 84 15.26 -3.34 -16.05
N THR A 85 15.45 -3.33 -14.73
CA THR A 85 16.67 -2.73 -14.14
C THR A 85 17.93 -3.57 -14.37
N ALA A 86 17.85 -4.89 -14.22
CA ALA A 86 18.98 -5.80 -14.40
C ALA A 86 19.21 -6.13 -15.88
N GLY A 87 18.14 -6.33 -16.66
CA GLY A 87 18.24 -6.57 -18.09
C GLY A 87 18.85 -5.39 -18.84
N SER A 88 18.55 -4.15 -18.41
CA SER A 88 19.15 -2.91 -18.90
C SER A 88 20.69 -2.93 -18.77
N VAL A 89 21.20 -3.28 -17.60
CA VAL A 89 22.64 -3.40 -17.35
C VAL A 89 23.24 -4.57 -18.13
N ALA A 90 22.54 -5.72 -18.18
CA ALA A 90 23.01 -6.88 -18.95
C ALA A 90 23.11 -6.61 -20.46
N ASN A 91 22.30 -5.69 -21.00
CA ASN A 91 22.42 -5.24 -22.41
C ASN A 91 23.76 -4.55 -22.69
N ALA A 92 24.41 -4.02 -21.65
CA ALA A 92 25.75 -3.40 -21.76
C ALA A 92 26.90 -4.36 -21.48
N ARG A 93 26.64 -5.68 -21.24
CA ARG A 93 27.63 -6.67 -20.77
C ARG A 93 28.93 -6.73 -21.60
N GLN A 94 28.87 -6.50 -22.90
CA GLN A 94 30.05 -6.50 -23.79
C GLN A 94 31.12 -5.44 -23.42
N TYR A 95 30.76 -4.47 -22.58
CA TYR A 95 31.62 -3.39 -22.09
C TYR A 95 32.06 -3.58 -20.64
N LEU A 96 31.54 -4.59 -19.94
CA LEU A 96 31.67 -4.82 -18.50
C LEU A 96 32.54 -6.07 -18.24
N ASP A 97 33.85 -5.90 -18.34
CA ASP A 97 34.87 -6.94 -18.21
C ASP A 97 35.66 -6.92 -16.90
N GLU A 98 35.34 -5.95 -16.02
CA GLU A 98 35.91 -5.76 -14.69
C GLU A 98 34.79 -5.41 -13.69
N PRO A 99 34.99 -5.47 -12.38
CA PRO A 99 34.00 -4.99 -11.40
C PRO A 99 33.55 -3.57 -11.72
N PHE A 100 32.26 -3.33 -11.65
CA PHE A 100 31.64 -2.07 -12.06
C PHE A 100 30.60 -1.59 -11.07
N ILE A 101 30.36 -0.27 -11.06
CA ILE A 101 29.31 0.33 -10.24
C ILE A 101 28.04 0.57 -11.08
N VAL A 102 26.89 0.26 -10.54
CA VAL A 102 25.57 0.60 -11.09
C VAL A 102 24.96 1.70 -10.27
N ILE A 103 24.39 2.73 -10.89
CA ILE A 103 23.70 3.83 -10.21
C ILE A 103 22.35 4.08 -10.91
N SER A 104 21.28 4.21 -10.13
CA SER A 104 19.98 4.66 -10.65
C SER A 104 20.05 6.13 -11.08
N GLY A 105 19.66 6.42 -12.32
CA GLY A 105 19.75 7.75 -12.95
C GLY A 105 18.75 8.79 -12.44
N ASP A 106 18.03 8.48 -11.37
CA ASP A 106 16.93 9.28 -10.82
C ASP A 106 17.09 9.58 -9.32
N ALA A 107 18.21 9.23 -8.71
CA ALA A 107 18.53 9.49 -7.33
C ALA A 107 19.57 10.61 -7.16
N LEU A 108 19.36 11.48 -6.17
CA LEU A 108 20.35 12.46 -5.74
C LEU A 108 21.11 11.90 -4.54
N THR A 109 22.43 11.85 -4.60
CA THR A 109 23.29 11.31 -3.53
C THR A 109 24.65 11.99 -3.49
N ASN A 110 25.29 11.94 -2.30
CA ASN A 110 26.67 12.33 -2.09
C ASN A 110 27.52 11.23 -1.45
N PHE A 111 27.12 9.99 -1.62
CA PHE A 111 27.85 8.85 -1.04
C PHE A 111 29.31 8.81 -1.48
N ASN A 112 30.17 8.37 -0.56
CA ASN A 112 31.57 8.12 -0.87
C ASN A 112 31.73 6.82 -1.67
N LEU A 113 31.71 6.92 -3.00
CA LEU A 113 31.78 5.76 -3.89
C LEU A 113 33.12 4.99 -3.71
N SER A 114 34.20 5.67 -3.36
CA SER A 114 35.49 5.03 -3.14
C SER A 114 35.48 4.10 -1.92
N GLU A 115 34.80 4.49 -0.84
CA GLU A 115 34.62 3.62 0.35
C GLU A 115 33.74 2.42 0.05
N ILE A 116 32.68 2.59 -0.73
CA ILE A 116 31.79 1.51 -1.15
C ILE A 116 32.55 0.48 -1.99
N ILE A 117 33.41 0.94 -2.93
CA ILE A 117 34.26 0.08 -3.76
C ILE A 117 35.26 -0.68 -2.90
N ALA A 118 35.94 0.01 -1.98
CA ALA A 118 36.91 -0.62 -1.07
C ALA A 118 36.23 -1.69 -0.18
N TYR A 119 35.02 -1.44 0.30
CA TYR A 119 34.24 -2.43 1.04
C TYR A 119 33.91 -3.67 0.21
N HIS A 120 33.50 -3.48 -1.05
CA HIS A 120 33.23 -4.58 -1.97
C HIS A 120 34.47 -5.48 -2.16
N GLU A 121 35.63 -4.87 -2.37
CA GLU A 121 36.91 -5.57 -2.54
C GLU A 121 37.33 -6.29 -1.25
N GLU A 122 37.21 -5.63 -0.10
CA GLU A 122 37.52 -6.21 1.23
C GLU A 122 36.67 -7.46 1.48
N LYS A 123 35.38 -7.40 1.22
CA LYS A 123 34.43 -8.52 1.42
C LYS A 123 34.56 -9.60 0.34
N LYS A 124 35.31 -9.35 -0.73
CA LYS A 124 35.36 -10.22 -1.93
C LYS A 124 33.95 -10.59 -2.40
N ALA A 125 33.08 -9.58 -2.47
CA ALA A 125 31.69 -9.76 -2.79
C ALA A 125 31.50 -10.03 -4.28
N GLU A 126 30.51 -10.84 -4.66
CA GLU A 126 30.01 -10.86 -6.04
C GLU A 126 29.07 -9.66 -6.29
N ALA A 127 28.33 -9.25 -5.26
CA ALA A 127 27.52 -8.05 -5.31
C ALA A 127 27.49 -7.35 -3.95
N THR A 128 27.61 -6.02 -3.98
CA THR A 128 27.41 -5.14 -2.82
C THR A 128 26.26 -4.19 -3.12
N ILE A 129 25.24 -4.22 -2.29
CA ILE A 129 24.08 -3.32 -2.37
C ILE A 129 24.33 -2.16 -1.41
N VAL A 130 24.25 -0.94 -1.92
CA VAL A 130 24.33 0.26 -1.07
C VAL A 130 22.98 0.48 -0.40
N LEU A 131 22.99 0.56 0.91
CA LEU A 131 21.81 0.70 1.76
C LEU A 131 21.75 2.11 2.36
N TYR A 132 20.54 2.57 2.63
CA TYR A 132 20.30 3.83 3.31
C TYR A 132 19.14 3.70 4.30
N HIS A 133 19.21 4.40 5.43
CA HIS A 133 18.15 4.41 6.42
C HIS A 133 17.04 5.39 6.03
N VAL A 134 15.81 4.91 5.92
CA VAL A 134 14.64 5.72 5.62
C VAL A 134 13.56 5.56 6.69
N ALA A 135 12.82 6.63 6.94
CA ALA A 135 11.73 6.63 7.90
C ALA A 135 10.53 5.77 7.46
N GLU A 136 10.22 5.77 6.16
CA GLU A 136 9.12 5.02 5.58
C GLU A 136 9.65 4.05 4.50
N PRO A 137 9.95 2.77 4.86
CA PRO A 137 10.62 1.85 3.93
C PRO A 137 9.68 1.13 2.94
N LEU A 138 8.35 1.30 3.05
CA LEU A 138 7.36 0.52 2.29
C LEU A 138 7.42 0.67 0.76
N ASP A 139 7.91 1.81 0.29
CA ASP A 139 8.02 2.09 -1.15
C ASP A 139 9.29 1.51 -1.77
N TYR A 140 10.18 0.91 -0.96
CA TYR A 140 11.51 0.45 -1.34
C TYR A 140 11.69 -1.06 -1.10
N GLY A 141 12.76 -1.62 -1.65
CA GLY A 141 13.23 -2.93 -1.24
C GLY A 141 13.95 -2.85 0.11
N VAL A 142 13.42 -3.51 1.13
CA VAL A 142 14.03 -3.56 2.48
C VAL A 142 15.03 -4.68 2.55
N ILE A 143 16.22 -4.41 3.07
CA ILE A 143 17.32 -5.36 3.17
C ILE A 143 17.74 -5.50 4.63
N VAL A 144 17.85 -6.75 5.07
CA VAL A 144 18.36 -7.11 6.39
C VAL A 144 19.74 -7.73 6.22
N THR A 145 20.72 -7.24 6.95
CA THR A 145 22.10 -7.77 6.99
C THR A 145 22.41 -8.33 8.37
N ASP A 146 23.33 -9.28 8.42
CA ASP A 146 23.97 -9.70 9.66
C ASP A 146 25.04 -8.70 10.14
N GLN A 147 25.71 -9.01 11.27
CA GLN A 147 26.75 -8.15 11.83
C GLN A 147 27.99 -8.01 10.93
N GLU A 148 28.18 -8.92 9.99
CA GLU A 148 29.30 -8.90 9.04
C GLU A 148 28.94 -8.15 7.75
N GLY A 149 27.68 -7.68 7.63
CA GLY A 149 27.14 -6.97 6.48
C GLY A 149 26.63 -7.91 5.38
N ARG A 150 26.57 -9.24 5.59
CA ARG A 150 26.02 -10.17 4.61
C ARG A 150 24.50 -10.04 4.58
N VAL A 151 23.92 -9.99 3.37
CA VAL A 151 22.47 -9.92 3.22
C VAL A 151 21.85 -11.25 3.65
N THR A 152 20.91 -11.19 4.60
CA THR A 152 20.19 -12.35 5.11
C THR A 152 18.76 -12.39 4.62
N ARG A 153 18.17 -11.23 4.32
CA ARG A 153 16.79 -11.13 3.86
C ARG A 153 16.62 -9.95 2.91
N PHE A 154 15.83 -10.17 1.87
CA PHE A 154 15.44 -9.15 0.90
C PHE A 154 13.90 -9.15 0.76
N LEU A 155 13.26 -8.00 0.94
CA LEU A 155 11.82 -7.81 0.89
C LEU A 155 11.48 -6.67 -0.05
N GLU A 156 10.96 -6.97 -1.22
CA GLU A 156 10.59 -5.93 -2.19
C GLU A 156 9.24 -5.31 -1.83
N LYS A 157 9.28 -4.05 -1.42
CA LYS A 157 8.11 -3.22 -1.04
C LYS A 157 7.17 -3.94 -0.07
N PRO A 158 7.67 -4.27 1.12
CA PRO A 158 6.92 -5.01 2.12
C PRO A 158 5.71 -4.24 2.66
N SER A 159 4.79 -4.94 3.31
CA SER A 159 3.83 -4.35 4.23
C SER A 159 4.50 -4.03 5.58
N TRP A 160 3.86 -3.19 6.41
CA TRP A 160 4.41 -2.88 7.74
C TRP A 160 4.63 -4.13 8.61
N GLY A 161 3.79 -5.16 8.49
CA GLY A 161 3.97 -6.42 9.22
C GLY A 161 5.20 -7.22 8.81
N GLU A 162 5.73 -7.00 7.60
CA GLU A 162 6.93 -7.67 7.08
C GLU A 162 8.22 -6.87 7.30
N VAL A 163 8.10 -5.56 7.64
CA VAL A 163 9.24 -4.68 7.83
C VAL A 163 10.03 -5.07 9.08
N ALA A 164 11.24 -5.58 8.86
CA ALA A 164 12.19 -5.94 9.92
C ALA A 164 13.36 -4.94 10.03
N SER A 165 13.48 -3.98 9.12
CA SER A 165 14.56 -2.98 9.08
C SER A 165 14.08 -1.69 8.41
N ASP A 166 14.76 -0.58 8.71
CA ASP A 166 14.62 0.72 8.03
C ASP A 166 15.68 0.93 6.93
N THR A 167 16.54 -0.08 6.67
CA THR A 167 17.55 -0.04 5.61
C THR A 167 16.94 -0.45 4.27
N VAL A 168 17.09 0.40 3.28
CA VAL A 168 16.53 0.19 1.95
C VAL A 168 17.58 0.13 0.87
N ASN A 169 17.23 -0.54 -0.22
CA ASN A 169 17.98 -0.57 -1.46
C ASN A 169 17.96 0.80 -2.14
N THR A 170 19.14 1.39 -2.33
CA THR A 170 19.29 2.72 -2.94
C THR A 170 19.31 2.71 -4.47
N GLY A 171 19.36 1.54 -5.11
CA GLY A 171 19.59 1.43 -6.55
C GLY A 171 21.04 1.69 -6.95
N ILE A 172 21.97 1.62 -5.98
CA ILE A 172 23.42 1.72 -6.20
C ILE A 172 24.05 0.38 -5.83
N TYR A 173 24.84 -0.19 -6.74
CA TYR A 173 25.46 -1.51 -6.57
C TYR A 173 26.89 -1.51 -7.05
N VAL A 174 27.77 -2.28 -6.40
CA VAL A 174 29.07 -2.69 -6.96
C VAL A 174 28.96 -4.17 -7.28
N LEU A 175 29.23 -4.54 -8.52
CA LEU A 175 28.97 -5.86 -9.07
C LEU A 175 30.23 -6.43 -9.74
N ASP A 176 30.46 -7.73 -9.52
CA ASP A 176 31.37 -8.52 -10.34
C ASP A 176 30.68 -8.89 -11.67
N PRO A 177 31.38 -8.90 -12.81
CA PRO A 177 30.80 -9.26 -14.10
C PRO A 177 30.09 -10.62 -14.12
N SER A 178 30.50 -11.59 -13.30
CA SER A 178 29.88 -12.91 -13.17
C SER A 178 28.40 -12.86 -12.78
N VAL A 179 27.97 -11.78 -12.11
CA VAL A 179 26.56 -11.59 -11.75
C VAL A 179 25.68 -11.51 -13.00
N LEU A 180 26.19 -10.95 -14.11
CA LEU A 180 25.45 -10.81 -15.37
C LEU A 180 25.13 -12.16 -16.04
N ASP A 181 25.85 -13.24 -15.71
CA ASP A 181 25.58 -14.58 -16.24
C ASP A 181 24.26 -15.18 -15.71
N ARG A 182 23.74 -14.61 -14.62
CA ARG A 182 22.44 -14.99 -14.05
C ARG A 182 21.26 -14.32 -14.77
N ILE A 183 21.54 -13.40 -15.70
CA ILE A 183 20.52 -12.61 -16.39
C ILE A 183 20.35 -13.12 -17.82
N PRO A 184 19.16 -13.61 -18.19
CA PRO A 184 18.88 -14.05 -19.55
C PRO A 184 19.01 -12.90 -20.56
N ALA A 185 19.57 -13.17 -21.70
CA ALA A 185 19.73 -12.16 -22.76
C ALA A 185 18.36 -11.70 -23.29
N ASN A 186 18.23 -10.40 -23.58
CA ASN A 186 17.04 -9.77 -24.17
C ASN A 186 15.71 -10.07 -23.41
N THR A 187 15.78 -10.25 -22.11
CA THR A 187 14.62 -10.56 -21.27
C THR A 187 14.46 -9.46 -20.22
N PRO A 188 13.23 -8.99 -19.97
CA PRO A 188 12.97 -8.08 -18.86
C PRO A 188 13.35 -8.75 -17.53
N TYR A 189 14.33 -8.18 -16.85
CA TYR A 189 14.86 -8.73 -15.60
C TYR A 189 15.15 -7.62 -14.61
N ASP A 190 14.85 -7.87 -13.32
CA ASP A 190 14.96 -6.88 -12.26
C ASP A 190 15.92 -7.32 -11.15
N TRP A 191 16.73 -6.37 -10.64
CA TRP A 191 17.70 -6.64 -9.58
C TRP A 191 17.02 -7.14 -8.31
N ALA A 192 16.01 -6.39 -7.85
CA ALA A 192 15.41 -6.59 -6.55
C ALA A 192 14.51 -7.82 -6.48
N SER A 193 13.73 -8.07 -7.52
CA SER A 193 12.74 -9.14 -7.55
C SER A 193 13.26 -10.46 -8.10
N GLN A 194 14.39 -10.45 -8.84
CA GLN A 194 14.86 -11.65 -9.53
C GLN A 194 16.34 -11.97 -9.27
N VAL A 195 17.28 -11.03 -9.47
CA VAL A 195 18.72 -11.33 -9.34
C VAL A 195 19.14 -11.56 -7.89
N PHE A 196 18.88 -10.59 -7.01
CA PHE A 196 19.32 -10.69 -5.61
C PHE A 196 18.64 -11.82 -4.82
N PRO A 197 17.36 -12.12 -4.98
CA PRO A 197 16.76 -13.30 -4.37
C PRO A 197 17.40 -14.63 -4.79
N VAL A 198 17.76 -14.78 -6.07
CA VAL A 198 18.47 -15.97 -6.57
C VAL A 198 19.89 -16.06 -6.00
N MET A 199 20.61 -14.93 -5.91
CA MET A 199 21.93 -14.87 -5.28
C MET A 199 21.85 -15.27 -3.80
N LEU A 200 20.86 -14.76 -3.07
CA LEU A 200 20.64 -15.10 -1.68
C LEU A 200 20.35 -16.59 -1.49
N GLN A 201 19.46 -17.18 -2.30
CA GLN A 201 19.12 -18.60 -2.26
C GLN A 201 20.32 -19.50 -2.60
N SER A 202 21.19 -19.08 -3.53
CA SER A 202 22.38 -19.82 -3.90
C SER A 202 23.54 -19.69 -2.91
N GLY A 203 23.39 -18.83 -1.88
CA GLY A 203 24.44 -18.55 -0.91
C GLY A 203 25.61 -17.74 -1.48
N ALA A 204 25.42 -17.03 -2.60
CA ALA A 204 26.43 -16.16 -3.21
C ALA A 204 26.90 -15.07 -2.24
N PRO A 205 28.14 -14.55 -2.40
CA PRO A 205 28.67 -13.45 -1.59
C PRO A 205 27.95 -12.12 -1.88
N LEU A 206 26.78 -11.95 -1.27
CA LEU A 206 25.92 -10.77 -1.39
C LEU A 206 25.99 -9.97 -0.08
N TYR A 207 26.48 -8.73 -0.16
CA TYR A 207 26.65 -7.86 0.99
C TYR A 207 25.85 -6.57 0.87
N GLY A 208 25.48 -5.99 2.00
CA GLY A 208 24.88 -4.68 2.12
C GLY A 208 25.86 -3.71 2.82
N TYR A 209 25.98 -2.52 2.27
CA TYR A 209 26.78 -1.43 2.85
C TYR A 209 25.87 -0.26 3.20
N ALA A 210 25.64 -0.01 4.50
CA ALA A 210 24.88 1.15 4.95
C ALA A 210 25.74 2.42 4.80
N ALA A 211 25.52 3.16 3.72
CA ALA A 211 26.34 4.32 3.39
C ALA A 211 25.95 5.54 4.24
N PRO A 212 26.91 6.20 4.88
CA PRO A 212 26.68 7.51 5.48
C PRO A 212 26.57 8.57 4.38
N GLY A 213 25.78 9.63 4.65
CA GLY A 213 25.63 10.76 3.72
C GLY A 213 24.18 11.03 3.40
N TYR A 214 23.94 11.50 2.20
CA TYR A 214 22.62 11.87 1.69
C TYR A 214 22.19 10.99 0.51
N TRP A 215 20.94 10.57 0.55
CA TRP A 215 20.30 9.89 -0.57
C TRP A 215 18.81 10.24 -0.65
N CYS A 216 18.32 10.49 -1.87
CA CYS A 216 16.91 10.75 -2.14
C CYS A 216 16.55 10.22 -3.53
N ASP A 217 15.65 9.24 -3.60
CA ASP A 217 14.98 8.85 -4.86
C ASP A 217 13.92 9.91 -5.22
N ILE A 218 14.06 10.54 -6.38
CA ILE A 218 13.13 11.56 -6.86
C ILE A 218 11.92 10.89 -7.50
N GLY A 219 11.18 10.13 -6.71
CA GLY A 219 10.05 9.32 -7.16
C GLY A 219 8.73 10.08 -7.35
N ASN A 220 8.54 11.21 -6.68
CA ASN A 220 7.32 12.01 -6.67
C ASN A 220 7.60 13.51 -6.43
N PHE A 221 6.56 14.35 -6.47
CA PHE A 221 6.72 15.82 -6.30
C PHE A 221 7.20 16.23 -4.90
N ALA A 222 6.83 15.48 -3.86
CA ALA A 222 7.29 15.77 -2.50
C ALA A 222 8.79 15.54 -2.39
N GLU A 223 9.28 14.41 -2.91
CA GLU A 223 10.71 14.07 -2.95
C GLU A 223 11.49 15.05 -3.85
N TYR A 224 10.93 15.45 -4.98
CA TYR A 224 11.53 16.45 -5.85
C TYR A 224 11.73 17.79 -5.14
N ARG A 225 10.72 18.27 -4.40
CA ARG A 225 10.83 19.51 -3.59
C ARG A 225 11.80 19.33 -2.43
N ARG A 226 11.76 18.17 -1.75
CA ARG A 226 12.68 17.85 -0.66
C ARG A 226 14.13 17.86 -1.15
N ALA A 227 14.44 17.12 -2.21
CA ALA A 227 15.79 17.06 -2.80
C ALA A 227 16.29 18.47 -3.20
N THR A 228 15.40 19.29 -3.79
CA THR A 228 15.74 20.69 -4.13
C THR A 228 16.03 21.53 -2.88
N ALA A 229 15.21 21.41 -1.84
CA ALA A 229 15.41 22.14 -0.60
C ALA A 229 16.69 21.73 0.14
N ASP A 230 16.98 20.44 0.18
CA ASP A 230 18.16 19.88 0.84
C ASP A 230 19.45 20.26 0.09
N LEU A 231 19.39 20.31 -1.24
CA LEU A 231 20.49 20.84 -2.06
C LEU A 231 20.78 22.32 -1.74
N LEU A 232 19.73 23.14 -1.67
CA LEU A 232 19.87 24.58 -1.35
C LEU A 232 20.38 24.82 0.08
N ARG A 233 20.12 23.92 1.02
CA ARG A 233 20.62 23.97 2.41
C ARG A 233 22.03 23.42 2.55
N GLY A 234 22.64 22.93 1.49
CA GLY A 234 23.99 22.34 1.52
C GLY A 234 24.08 20.97 2.17
N LEU A 235 22.96 20.26 2.32
CA LEU A 235 22.95 18.91 2.91
C LEU A 235 23.48 17.84 1.96
N VAL A 236 23.50 18.13 0.65
CA VAL A 236 23.96 17.20 -0.40
C VAL A 236 25.40 17.50 -0.78
N TYR A 237 25.65 18.74 -1.17
CA TYR A 237 26.98 19.25 -1.59
C TYR A 237 27.21 20.62 -0.96
N PRO A 238 28.48 21.06 -0.87
CA PRO A 238 28.76 22.45 -0.54
C PRO A 238 28.00 23.39 -1.48
N THR A 239 27.33 24.37 -0.92
CA THR A 239 26.45 25.30 -1.66
C THR A 239 27.20 26.14 -2.70
N SER A 240 28.53 26.18 -2.64
CA SER A 240 29.40 26.78 -3.65
C SER A 240 29.22 26.23 -5.09
N VAL A 241 28.69 25.01 -5.22
CA VAL A 241 28.37 24.43 -6.55
C VAL A 241 27.16 25.12 -7.21
N LEU A 242 26.36 25.90 -6.48
CA LEU A 242 25.16 26.56 -6.99
C LEU A 242 25.48 27.85 -7.76
N GLY A 243 26.67 28.44 -7.64
CA GLY A 243 27.05 29.65 -8.31
C GLY A 243 27.60 30.71 -7.37
N HIS A 244 27.39 32.02 -7.69
CA HIS A 244 27.91 33.15 -6.92
C HIS A 244 26.99 33.43 -5.70
N HIS A 245 27.59 33.51 -4.50
CA HIS A 245 26.90 33.80 -3.25
C HIS A 245 26.84 35.29 -3.01
N ILE A 246 25.64 35.86 -2.83
CA ILE A 246 25.43 37.30 -2.58
C ILE A 246 25.05 37.64 -1.14
N GLY A 247 25.02 36.66 -0.22
CA GLY A 247 24.64 36.77 1.18
C GLY A 247 23.25 36.24 1.49
N GLY A 248 22.94 36.00 2.78
CA GLY A 248 21.63 35.52 3.23
C GLY A 248 21.16 34.19 2.65
N ASP A 249 22.06 33.24 2.38
CA ASP A 249 21.82 31.97 1.75
C ASP A 249 21.17 32.12 0.35
N ILE A 250 21.67 33.10 -0.42
CA ILE A 250 21.22 33.39 -1.79
C ILE A 250 22.36 33.14 -2.75
N TRP A 251 22.11 32.28 -3.75
CA TRP A 251 23.03 31.98 -4.85
C TRP A 251 22.45 32.45 -6.16
N VAL A 252 23.29 33.05 -6.96
CA VAL A 252 22.91 33.64 -8.26
C VAL A 252 23.82 33.12 -9.37
N GLY A 253 23.24 32.94 -10.57
CA GLY A 253 23.96 32.73 -11.80
C GLY A 253 24.58 34.00 -12.36
N GLN A 254 24.80 34.05 -13.70
CA GLN A 254 25.36 35.21 -14.41
C GLN A 254 24.24 36.19 -14.77
N ASP A 255 24.57 37.50 -14.79
CA ASP A 255 23.74 38.59 -15.30
C ASP A 255 22.33 38.66 -14.67
N VAL A 256 22.24 38.43 -13.33
CA VAL A 256 20.99 38.53 -12.57
C VAL A 256 20.71 39.96 -12.18
N ASP A 257 19.53 40.48 -12.52
CA ASP A 257 19.05 41.83 -12.20
C ASP A 257 18.07 41.79 -11.02
N ILE A 258 18.43 42.37 -9.88
CA ILE A 258 17.61 42.40 -8.68
C ILE A 258 17.34 43.87 -8.28
N ALA A 259 16.04 44.25 -8.28
CA ALA A 259 15.63 45.56 -7.85
C ALA A 259 16.04 45.85 -6.39
N PRO A 260 16.46 47.08 -6.05
CA PRO A 260 16.98 47.42 -4.71
C PRO A 260 15.96 47.23 -3.56
N ASP A 261 14.68 47.28 -3.86
CA ASP A 261 13.57 47.11 -2.91
C ASP A 261 13.00 45.69 -2.86
N ALA A 262 13.56 44.76 -3.62
CA ALA A 262 13.22 43.36 -3.55
C ALA A 262 13.68 42.73 -2.22
N GLN A 263 12.83 41.85 -1.66
CA GLN A 263 13.10 41.19 -0.38
C GLN A 263 13.34 39.67 -0.61
N LEU A 264 14.53 39.21 -0.36
CA LEU A 264 14.94 37.85 -0.57
C LEU A 264 15.32 37.19 0.79
N PHE A 265 14.65 36.06 1.13
CA PHE A 265 14.90 35.34 2.35
C PHE A 265 15.31 33.90 2.01
N GLY A 266 16.59 33.59 2.11
CA GLY A 266 17.16 32.27 1.72
C GLY A 266 16.61 31.05 2.45
N PRO A 267 16.95 29.85 1.98
CA PRO A 267 17.86 29.58 0.87
C PRO A 267 17.19 29.75 -0.51
N ILE A 268 17.82 30.46 -1.41
CA ILE A 268 17.29 30.80 -2.75
C ILE A 268 18.37 30.56 -3.81
N TYR A 269 17.96 30.01 -4.95
CA TYR A 269 18.77 29.98 -6.17
C TYR A 269 18.08 30.78 -7.28
N LEU A 270 18.80 31.73 -7.87
CA LEU A 270 18.42 32.50 -9.07
C LEU A 270 19.36 32.09 -10.21
N GLY A 271 18.81 31.58 -11.28
CA GLY A 271 19.58 31.18 -12.48
C GLY A 271 20.12 32.37 -13.28
N ASN A 272 20.72 32.07 -14.44
CA ASN A 272 21.29 33.11 -15.32
C ASN A 272 20.20 34.05 -15.90
N GLU A 273 20.50 35.32 -16.03
CA GLU A 273 19.64 36.34 -16.66
C GLU A 273 18.21 36.41 -16.05
N VAL A 274 18.10 36.10 -14.76
CA VAL A 274 16.85 36.28 -14.00
C VAL A 274 16.66 37.73 -13.68
N GLN A 275 15.44 38.26 -13.89
CA GLN A 275 15.06 39.61 -13.53
C GLN A 275 14.05 39.63 -12.41
N ILE A 276 14.39 40.28 -11.29
CA ILE A 276 13.52 40.46 -10.12
C ILE A 276 13.16 41.94 -10.02
N LYS A 277 11.92 42.28 -10.26
CA LYS A 277 11.43 43.67 -10.27
C LYS A 277 11.11 44.20 -8.87
N GLY A 278 10.74 45.49 -8.79
CA GLY A 278 10.52 46.19 -7.52
C GLY A 278 9.41 45.58 -6.64
N GLY A 279 9.63 45.58 -5.33
CA GLY A 279 8.67 45.07 -4.33
C GLY A 279 8.43 43.58 -4.33
N VAL A 280 9.19 42.79 -5.09
CA VAL A 280 9.11 41.32 -5.10
C VAL A 280 9.57 40.75 -3.75
N VAL A 281 8.86 39.73 -3.26
CA VAL A 281 9.22 38.98 -2.05
C VAL A 281 9.42 37.51 -2.39
N ILE A 282 10.63 36.99 -2.17
CA ILE A 282 10.92 35.57 -2.35
C ILE A 282 11.36 34.97 -1.02
N ARG A 283 10.74 33.85 -0.62
CA ARG A 283 11.10 33.09 0.57
C ARG A 283 11.54 31.69 0.19
N GLY A 284 12.64 31.25 0.77
CA GLY A 284 13.21 29.94 0.53
C GLY A 284 12.56 28.79 1.35
N PRO A 285 12.83 27.55 0.96
CA PRO A 285 13.68 27.14 -0.16
C PRO A 285 12.98 27.37 -1.52
N SER A 286 13.53 28.24 -2.35
CA SER A 286 12.96 28.58 -3.65
C SER A 286 14.01 28.60 -4.76
N VAL A 287 13.58 28.21 -5.96
CA VAL A 287 14.39 28.18 -7.18
C VAL A 287 13.69 28.97 -8.26
N VAL A 288 14.38 29.95 -8.85
CA VAL A 288 13.96 30.65 -10.06
C VAL A 288 15.06 30.47 -11.11
N ARG A 289 14.76 29.70 -12.16
CA ARG A 289 15.77 29.34 -13.17
C ARG A 289 15.86 30.37 -14.30
N ASP A 290 16.85 30.14 -15.12
CA ASP A 290 17.37 31.01 -16.17
C ASP A 290 16.28 31.71 -17.02
N TYR A 291 16.54 32.93 -17.42
CA TYR A 291 15.70 33.75 -18.32
C TYR A 291 14.25 33.98 -17.79
N THR A 292 14.07 33.96 -16.49
CA THR A 292 12.75 34.15 -15.86
C THR A 292 12.60 35.59 -15.38
N ILE A 293 11.44 36.17 -15.65
CA ILE A 293 11.09 37.52 -15.19
C ILE A 293 10.06 37.36 -14.05
N VAL A 294 10.38 37.94 -12.90
CA VAL A 294 9.46 38.10 -11.76
C VAL A 294 9.08 39.55 -11.66
N ASP A 295 7.86 39.84 -12.03
CA ASP A 295 7.36 41.23 -12.11
C ASP A 295 6.98 41.79 -10.73
N SER A 296 6.71 43.11 -10.71
CA SER A 296 6.59 43.93 -9.51
C SER A 296 5.60 43.36 -8.48
N ARG A 297 5.99 43.38 -7.19
CA ARG A 297 5.18 42.97 -6.03
C ARG A 297 4.76 41.48 -6.02
N ALA A 298 5.27 40.66 -6.94
CA ALA A 298 5.02 39.24 -6.90
C ALA A 298 5.58 38.57 -5.62
N ARG A 299 4.92 37.51 -5.15
CA ARG A 299 5.29 36.79 -3.93
C ARG A 299 5.54 35.32 -4.26
N ILE A 300 6.72 34.85 -3.95
CA ILE A 300 7.16 33.47 -4.18
C ILE A 300 7.59 32.88 -2.85
N ASP A 301 6.90 31.82 -2.41
CA ASP A 301 7.20 31.10 -1.17
C ASP A 301 7.42 29.63 -1.47
N ARG A 302 8.59 29.09 -1.11
CA ARG A 302 8.93 27.65 -1.22
C ARG A 302 8.57 27.03 -2.57
N SER A 303 8.84 27.72 -3.67
CA SER A 303 8.40 27.35 -5.01
C SER A 303 9.57 27.11 -5.96
N ILE A 304 9.37 26.24 -6.95
CA ILE A 304 10.34 25.91 -7.96
C ILE A 304 9.84 26.40 -9.32
N ILE A 305 10.52 27.36 -9.90
CA ILE A 305 10.19 27.95 -11.20
C ILE A 305 11.30 27.62 -12.17
N TRP A 306 10.95 26.94 -13.26
CA TRP A 306 11.91 26.58 -14.30
C TRP A 306 12.17 27.75 -15.23
N ARG A 307 13.05 27.52 -16.22
CA ARG A 307 13.54 28.55 -17.13
C ARG A 307 12.46 29.16 -18.05
N ASN A 308 12.69 30.34 -18.50
CA ASN A 308 11.87 31.07 -19.49
C ASN A 308 10.42 31.29 -19.01
N CYS A 309 10.20 31.58 -17.74
CA CYS A 309 8.88 31.87 -17.20
C CYS A 309 8.66 33.39 -17.02
N TYR A 310 7.39 33.79 -17.08
CA TYR A 310 6.94 35.10 -16.67
C TYR A 310 6.00 34.98 -15.48
N ILE A 311 6.35 35.63 -14.38
CA ILE A 311 5.55 35.71 -13.17
C ILE A 311 5.06 37.14 -13.06
N GLY A 312 3.77 37.35 -13.30
CA GLY A 312 3.16 38.68 -13.43
C GLY A 312 3.06 39.46 -12.15
N GLU A 313 2.71 40.73 -12.27
CA GLU A 313 2.55 41.69 -11.20
C GLU A 313 1.54 41.19 -10.14
N ASP A 314 1.87 41.31 -8.84
CA ASP A 314 1.08 40.86 -7.71
C ASP A 314 0.73 39.33 -7.74
N ALA A 315 1.40 38.52 -8.55
CA ALA A 315 1.19 37.08 -8.56
C ALA A 315 1.68 36.42 -7.26
N GLU A 316 0.99 35.37 -6.81
CA GLU A 316 1.31 34.68 -5.57
C GLU A 316 1.54 33.19 -5.83
N LEU A 317 2.73 32.67 -5.47
CA LEU A 317 3.10 31.28 -5.57
C LEU A 317 3.47 30.75 -4.19
N ARG A 318 2.81 29.67 -3.74
CA ARG A 318 3.09 29.01 -2.46
C ARG A 318 3.32 27.52 -2.69
N GLY A 319 4.54 27.03 -2.48
CA GLY A 319 4.86 25.60 -2.63
C GLY A 319 4.53 25.03 -4.00
N ALA A 320 4.56 25.86 -5.04
CA ALA A 320 4.20 25.49 -6.40
C ALA A 320 5.43 25.07 -7.22
N ILE A 321 5.20 24.25 -8.24
CA ILE A 321 6.19 23.91 -9.27
C ILE A 321 5.67 24.42 -10.62
N VAL A 322 6.42 25.31 -11.24
CA VAL A 322 6.12 25.87 -12.56
C VAL A 322 7.18 25.41 -13.53
N SER A 323 6.78 24.66 -14.56
CA SER A 323 7.68 24.19 -15.62
C SER A 323 8.10 25.33 -16.54
N ARG A 324 8.90 25.00 -17.56
CA ARG A 324 9.46 25.99 -18.50
C ARG A 324 8.40 26.66 -19.38
N GLN A 325 8.70 27.87 -19.79
CA GLN A 325 7.92 28.66 -20.78
C GLN A 325 6.47 28.87 -20.35
N CYS A 326 6.24 28.98 -19.05
CA CYS A 326 4.93 29.31 -18.50
C CYS A 326 4.76 30.82 -18.31
N SER A 327 3.54 31.31 -18.50
CA SER A 327 3.18 32.71 -18.28
C SER A 327 2.06 32.77 -17.23
N LEU A 328 2.40 33.25 -16.05
CA LEU A 328 1.46 33.60 -15.00
C LEU A 328 1.13 35.06 -15.08
N ARG A 329 -0.12 35.43 -15.41
CA ARG A 329 -0.55 36.81 -15.54
C ARG A 329 -0.74 37.45 -14.18
N ALA A 330 -0.92 38.77 -14.20
CA ALA A 330 -1.06 39.57 -12.97
C ALA A 330 -2.09 39.02 -11.99
N LYS A 331 -1.83 39.11 -10.67
CA LYS A 331 -2.74 38.70 -9.59
C LYS A 331 -3.15 37.23 -9.61
N SER A 332 -2.47 36.39 -10.39
CA SER A 332 -2.71 34.97 -10.35
C SER A 332 -2.19 34.33 -9.05
N ALA A 333 -2.89 33.31 -8.51
CA ALA A 333 -2.52 32.66 -7.26
C ALA A 333 -2.41 31.14 -7.43
N LEU A 334 -1.25 30.56 -7.08
CA LEU A 334 -0.96 29.15 -7.08
C LEU A 334 -0.68 28.69 -5.64
N TYR A 335 -1.52 27.78 -5.14
CA TYR A 335 -1.40 27.26 -3.76
C TYR A 335 -0.54 25.99 -3.69
N GLU A 336 -0.34 25.49 -2.46
CA GLU A 336 0.58 24.40 -2.16
C GLU A 336 0.34 23.15 -3.04
N GLY A 337 1.44 22.63 -3.60
CA GLY A 337 1.40 21.42 -4.42
C GLY A 337 0.85 21.59 -5.82
N VAL A 338 0.56 22.81 -6.25
CA VAL A 338 0.23 23.08 -7.65
C VAL A 338 1.43 22.77 -8.53
N VAL A 339 1.19 22.06 -9.64
CA VAL A 339 2.20 21.74 -10.65
C VAL A 339 1.70 22.19 -12.01
N VAL A 340 2.42 23.11 -12.64
CA VAL A 340 2.11 23.65 -13.97
C VAL A 340 3.07 23.08 -15.00
N GLY A 341 2.53 22.38 -16.01
CA GLY A 341 3.29 21.80 -17.12
C GLY A 341 3.80 22.85 -18.12
N ASP A 342 4.76 22.44 -18.95
CA ASP A 342 5.42 23.29 -19.95
C ASP A 342 4.43 24.08 -20.81
N ASN A 343 4.78 25.33 -21.20
CA ASN A 343 4.03 26.15 -22.14
C ASN A 343 2.60 26.50 -21.72
N SER A 344 2.32 26.56 -20.42
CA SER A 344 0.97 26.87 -19.90
C SER A 344 0.80 28.35 -19.59
N ILE A 345 -0.44 28.84 -19.73
CA ILE A 345 -0.81 30.22 -19.46
C ILE A 345 -1.85 30.24 -18.34
N ILE A 346 -1.57 30.98 -17.28
CA ILE A 346 -2.51 31.25 -16.19
C ILE A 346 -3.00 32.67 -16.31
N GLY A 347 -4.31 32.85 -16.54
CA GLY A 347 -4.96 34.13 -16.74
C GLY A 347 -4.89 35.05 -15.55
N GLU A 348 -5.10 36.35 -15.79
CA GLU A 348 -5.11 37.38 -14.76
C GLU A 348 -6.13 37.06 -13.64
N GLY A 349 -5.71 37.15 -12.37
CA GLY A 349 -6.57 36.86 -11.22
C GLY A 349 -7.03 35.41 -11.08
N ALA A 350 -6.56 34.51 -11.90
CA ALA A 350 -6.91 33.09 -11.78
C ALA A 350 -6.30 32.45 -10.53
N MET A 351 -7.04 31.56 -9.88
CA MET A 351 -6.62 30.86 -8.67
C MET A 351 -6.59 29.35 -8.87
N LEU A 352 -5.44 28.72 -8.64
CA LEU A 352 -5.26 27.28 -8.67
C LEU A 352 -5.16 26.78 -7.22
N HIS A 353 -6.12 25.94 -6.82
CA HIS A 353 -6.18 25.40 -5.46
C HIS A 353 -5.11 24.32 -5.23
N THR A 354 -4.88 24.02 -3.97
CA THR A 354 -3.90 23.05 -3.47
C THR A 354 -3.94 21.73 -4.25
N GLY A 355 -2.77 21.26 -4.72
CA GLY A 355 -2.61 19.97 -5.40
C GLY A 355 -3.06 19.92 -6.86
N VAL A 356 -3.56 21.02 -7.43
CA VAL A 356 -3.96 21.10 -8.85
C VAL A 356 -2.75 20.87 -9.76
N LYS A 357 -2.93 20.04 -10.79
CA LYS A 357 -1.94 19.79 -11.84
C LYS A 357 -2.45 20.23 -13.18
N LEU A 358 -1.65 21.00 -13.90
CA LEU A 358 -1.91 21.36 -15.28
C LEU A 358 -0.95 20.64 -16.21
N TRP A 359 -1.48 19.98 -17.23
CA TRP A 359 -0.67 19.37 -18.29
C TRP A 359 -0.03 20.44 -19.19
N PRO A 360 1.00 20.09 -19.97
CA PRO A 360 1.63 21.06 -20.88
C PRO A 360 0.64 21.70 -21.86
N GLY A 361 0.87 22.98 -22.16
CA GLY A 361 0.09 23.73 -23.14
C GLY A 361 -1.35 24.04 -22.73
N LYS A 362 -1.63 24.10 -21.42
CA LYS A 362 -2.97 24.47 -20.91
C LYS A 362 -3.08 25.96 -20.69
N GLU A 363 -4.27 26.48 -20.98
CA GLU A 363 -4.64 27.86 -20.70
C GLU A 363 -5.77 27.89 -19.68
N VAL A 364 -5.58 28.73 -18.64
CA VAL A 364 -6.57 29.00 -17.60
C VAL A 364 -7.10 30.38 -17.81
N ASP A 365 -8.42 30.53 -17.95
CA ASP A 365 -9.07 31.79 -18.19
C ASP A 365 -8.87 32.82 -17.06
N PRO A 366 -8.85 34.11 -17.37
CA PRO A 366 -8.78 35.17 -16.36
C PRO A 366 -9.90 35.03 -15.33
N GLY A 367 -9.54 35.19 -14.04
CA GLY A 367 -10.46 35.09 -12.89
C GLY A 367 -11.00 33.68 -12.61
N ALA A 368 -10.56 32.66 -13.33
CA ALA A 368 -11.01 31.27 -13.11
C ALA A 368 -10.52 30.74 -11.77
N VAL A 369 -11.37 29.96 -11.07
CA VAL A 369 -11.04 29.23 -9.85
C VAL A 369 -10.95 27.75 -10.16
N VAL A 370 -9.73 27.23 -10.25
CA VAL A 370 -9.45 25.84 -10.60
C VAL A 370 -9.30 25.03 -9.32
N LYS A 371 -10.25 24.14 -9.04
CA LYS A 371 -10.26 23.26 -7.85
C LYS A 371 -9.92 21.81 -8.16
N SER A 372 -9.88 21.44 -9.43
CA SER A 372 -9.49 20.12 -9.90
C SER A 372 -8.43 20.26 -10.98
N SER A 373 -7.58 19.23 -11.11
CA SER A 373 -6.57 19.23 -12.18
C SER A 373 -7.23 19.28 -13.55
N ILE A 374 -6.69 20.11 -14.46
CA ILE A 374 -7.14 20.18 -15.86
C ILE A 374 -6.57 18.98 -16.65
N ILE A 375 -6.04 18.07 -15.98
CA ILE A 375 -5.62 16.77 -16.41
C ILE A 375 -6.43 15.75 -15.65
N TRP A 376 -6.71 14.71 -16.32
CA TRP A 376 -7.29 13.49 -15.79
C TRP A 376 -6.52 13.06 -14.53
N GLY A 377 -6.84 13.55 -13.37
CA GLY A 377 -6.01 13.36 -12.26
C GLY A 377 -6.71 13.09 -10.95
N SER A 378 -6.33 12.03 -10.29
CA SER A 378 -6.71 11.74 -8.93
C SER A 378 -5.92 12.56 -7.93
N GLN A 379 -6.56 12.89 -6.82
CA GLN A 379 -5.90 13.42 -5.64
C GLN A 379 -4.80 12.44 -5.18
N GLY A 380 -3.68 12.99 -4.74
CA GLY A 380 -2.46 12.24 -4.40
C GLY A 380 -2.59 11.32 -3.18
N ARG A 381 -3.34 10.23 -3.31
CA ARG A 381 -3.19 9.09 -2.40
C ARG A 381 -1.96 8.29 -2.82
N ARG A 382 -1.04 8.01 -1.89
CA ARG A 382 0.13 7.17 -2.14
C ARG A 382 -0.25 5.70 -2.32
N VAL A 383 -1.33 5.25 -1.66
CA VAL A 383 -1.86 3.89 -1.66
C VAL A 383 -3.38 3.95 -1.81
N LEU A 384 -3.95 3.18 -2.73
CA LEU A 384 -5.40 3.08 -2.91
C LEU A 384 -6.01 2.06 -1.94
N PHE A 385 -5.33 0.91 -1.79
CA PHE A 385 -5.84 -0.22 -1.05
C PHE A 385 -5.42 -0.15 0.43
N GLY A 386 -6.40 -0.04 1.32
CA GLY A 386 -6.24 -0.24 2.76
C GLY A 386 -6.76 -1.61 3.19
N ARG A 387 -6.95 -1.80 4.48
CA ARG A 387 -7.40 -3.06 5.10
C ARG A 387 -8.71 -3.62 4.50
N TYR A 388 -9.61 -2.74 4.05
CA TYR A 388 -10.93 -3.12 3.53
C TYR A 388 -11.12 -2.82 2.03
N GLY A 389 -10.02 -2.79 1.28
CA GLY A 389 -10.01 -2.39 -0.12
C GLY A 389 -9.86 -0.88 -0.28
N VAL A 390 -10.50 -0.28 -1.26
CA VAL A 390 -10.45 1.16 -1.49
C VAL A 390 -11.55 1.84 -0.67
N THR A 391 -11.16 2.51 0.41
CA THR A 391 -12.07 3.10 1.40
C THR A 391 -12.02 4.62 1.37
N GLY A 392 -13.16 5.30 1.52
CA GLY A 392 -13.21 6.76 1.62
C GLY A 392 -14.61 7.32 1.82
N VAL A 393 -14.67 8.61 2.15
CA VAL A 393 -15.94 9.33 2.32
C VAL A 393 -16.61 9.54 0.96
N ILE A 394 -17.89 9.17 0.87
CA ILE A 394 -18.68 9.27 -0.35
C ILE A 394 -18.78 10.72 -0.85
N ASN A 395 -18.64 10.93 -2.15
CA ASN A 395 -18.65 12.24 -2.84
C ASN A 395 -17.57 13.23 -2.34
N VAL A 396 -16.66 12.79 -1.49
CA VAL A 396 -15.48 13.55 -1.06
C VAL A 396 -14.23 12.84 -1.57
N ASP A 397 -13.96 11.63 -1.06
CA ASP A 397 -12.83 10.80 -1.48
C ASP A 397 -13.20 9.86 -2.63
N LEU A 398 -14.40 9.28 -2.56
CA LEU A 398 -14.93 8.34 -3.54
C LEU A 398 -16.07 8.99 -4.30
N THR A 399 -15.73 9.64 -5.41
CA THR A 399 -16.72 10.19 -6.36
C THR A 399 -17.06 9.17 -7.44
N PRO A 400 -18.18 9.35 -8.21
CA PRO A 400 -18.49 8.49 -9.35
C PRO A 400 -17.36 8.43 -10.39
N GLU A 401 -16.69 9.55 -10.66
CA GLU A 401 -15.57 9.64 -11.59
C GLU A 401 -14.37 8.80 -11.09
N PHE A 402 -14.06 8.90 -9.79
CA PHE A 402 -13.04 8.08 -9.17
C PHE A 402 -13.37 6.59 -9.30
N ALA A 403 -14.59 6.19 -8.98
CA ALA A 403 -15.04 4.81 -9.04
C ALA A 403 -15.05 4.25 -10.48
N ALA A 404 -15.42 5.06 -11.49
CA ALA A 404 -15.34 4.66 -12.88
C ALA A 404 -13.89 4.43 -13.34
N ARG A 405 -12.97 5.31 -12.93
CA ARG A 405 -11.53 5.16 -13.20
C ARG A 405 -10.95 3.93 -12.51
N LEU A 406 -11.37 3.66 -11.27
CA LEU A 406 -10.98 2.48 -10.52
C LEU A 406 -11.44 1.19 -11.22
N GLY A 407 -12.68 1.16 -11.71
CA GLY A 407 -13.20 0.08 -12.55
C GLY A 407 -12.41 -0.11 -13.85
N ALA A 408 -12.05 0.98 -14.53
CA ALA A 408 -11.21 0.93 -15.74
C ALA A 408 -9.79 0.43 -15.43
N ALA A 409 -9.21 0.83 -14.29
CA ALA A 409 -7.91 0.36 -13.85
C ALA A 409 -7.91 -1.15 -13.59
N PHE A 410 -8.87 -1.64 -12.83
CA PHE A 410 -9.02 -3.09 -12.60
C PHE A 410 -9.25 -3.85 -13.91
N GLY A 411 -10.16 -3.36 -14.78
CA GLY A 411 -10.40 -3.97 -16.08
C GLY A 411 -9.14 -4.00 -16.97
N ALA A 412 -8.26 -3.01 -16.87
CA ALA A 412 -7.03 -2.96 -17.66
C ALA A 412 -5.97 -3.98 -17.20
N THR A 413 -6.02 -4.45 -15.93
CA THR A 413 -5.14 -5.52 -15.44
C THR A 413 -5.59 -6.92 -15.88
N LEU A 414 -6.82 -7.07 -16.35
CA LEU A 414 -7.40 -8.34 -16.77
C LEU A 414 -7.32 -8.54 -18.30
N PRO A 415 -7.30 -9.78 -18.82
CA PRO A 415 -7.42 -10.02 -20.26
C PRO A 415 -8.71 -9.45 -20.85
N ARG A 416 -8.68 -9.05 -22.13
CA ARG A 416 -9.89 -8.61 -22.84
C ARG A 416 -10.91 -9.75 -22.91
N GLY A 417 -12.20 -9.39 -22.79
CA GLY A 417 -13.30 -10.36 -22.80
C GLY A 417 -13.49 -11.12 -21.49
N SER A 418 -12.61 -10.93 -20.49
CA SER A 418 -12.81 -11.48 -19.16
C SER A 418 -14.15 -11.05 -18.57
N VAL A 419 -14.69 -11.84 -17.65
CA VAL A 419 -15.91 -11.53 -16.91
C VAL A 419 -15.52 -11.12 -15.49
N VAL A 420 -16.07 -10.02 -14.98
CA VAL A 420 -15.96 -9.58 -13.58
C VAL A 420 -17.33 -9.59 -12.94
N THR A 421 -17.49 -10.26 -11.81
CA THR A 421 -18.72 -10.19 -11.01
C THR A 421 -18.74 -8.90 -10.20
N ILE A 422 -19.93 -8.34 -10.00
CA ILE A 422 -20.09 -7.16 -9.15
C ILE A 422 -21.37 -7.25 -8.32
N ASN A 423 -21.25 -6.93 -7.04
CA ASN A 423 -22.39 -6.83 -6.15
C ASN A 423 -22.26 -5.65 -5.18
N ARG A 424 -23.27 -5.41 -4.37
CA ARG A 424 -23.32 -4.33 -3.40
C ARG A 424 -24.22 -4.66 -2.21
N ASP A 425 -24.15 -3.82 -1.17
CA ASP A 425 -25.19 -3.72 -0.16
C ASP A 425 -26.43 -2.93 -0.67
N GLN A 426 -27.38 -2.65 0.22
CA GLN A 426 -28.65 -2.00 -0.14
C GLN A 426 -28.57 -0.47 -0.19
N ASN A 427 -27.47 0.15 0.26
CA ASN A 427 -27.36 1.60 0.38
C ASN A 427 -27.36 2.30 -0.99
N ALA A 428 -27.96 3.50 -1.04
CA ALA A 428 -28.03 4.31 -2.26
C ALA A 428 -26.63 4.75 -2.74
N GLY A 429 -25.71 5.07 -1.84
CA GLY A 429 -24.33 5.43 -2.15
C GLY A 429 -23.55 4.27 -2.76
N SER A 430 -23.66 3.08 -2.17
CA SER A 430 -23.06 1.86 -2.74
C SER A 430 -23.62 1.56 -4.13
N ARG A 431 -24.93 1.80 -4.35
CA ARG A 431 -25.56 1.66 -5.66
C ARG A 431 -24.98 2.62 -6.69
N MET A 432 -24.79 3.88 -6.32
CA MET A 432 -24.21 4.91 -7.17
C MET A 432 -22.78 4.54 -7.58
N LEU A 433 -21.92 4.25 -6.61
CA LEU A 433 -20.51 3.91 -6.87
C LEU A 433 -20.37 2.59 -7.63
N LYS A 434 -21.20 1.57 -7.33
CA LYS A 434 -21.21 0.33 -8.11
C LYS A 434 -21.50 0.59 -9.59
N ARG A 435 -22.49 1.43 -9.91
CA ARG A 435 -22.80 1.81 -11.31
C ARG A 435 -21.64 2.51 -11.99
N ALA A 436 -20.92 3.34 -11.25
CA ALA A 436 -19.72 3.99 -11.76
C ALA A 436 -18.60 2.99 -12.06
N VAL A 437 -18.32 2.04 -11.16
CA VAL A 437 -17.38 0.93 -11.42
C VAL A 437 -17.79 0.11 -12.63
N ILE A 438 -19.11 -0.20 -12.76
CA ILE A 438 -19.66 -0.93 -13.91
C ILE A 438 -19.40 -0.20 -15.23
N SER A 439 -19.42 1.13 -15.26
CA SER A 439 -19.12 1.88 -16.48
C SER A 439 -17.63 1.81 -16.86
N GLY A 440 -16.75 1.71 -15.88
CA GLY A 440 -15.30 1.62 -16.08
C GLY A 440 -14.84 0.29 -16.68
N LEU A 441 -15.35 -0.83 -16.18
CA LEU A 441 -14.95 -2.18 -16.62
C LEU A 441 -15.18 -2.45 -18.11
N PRO A 442 -16.38 -2.24 -18.68
CA PRO A 442 -16.62 -2.40 -20.11
C PRO A 442 -15.78 -1.48 -20.98
N SER A 443 -15.46 -0.26 -20.52
CA SER A 443 -14.57 0.65 -21.25
C SER A 443 -13.16 0.11 -21.44
N ALA A 444 -12.74 -0.83 -20.58
CA ALA A 444 -11.48 -1.56 -20.71
C ALA A 444 -11.60 -2.90 -21.47
N GLY A 445 -12.77 -3.20 -22.04
CA GLY A 445 -13.04 -4.43 -22.77
C GLY A 445 -13.29 -5.65 -21.88
N VAL A 446 -13.84 -5.45 -20.68
CA VAL A 446 -14.16 -6.50 -19.71
C VAL A 446 -15.68 -6.60 -19.53
N ASN A 447 -16.21 -7.80 -19.57
CA ASN A 447 -17.63 -8.06 -19.35
C ASN A 447 -17.97 -7.99 -17.86
N VAL A 448 -19.16 -7.53 -17.53
CA VAL A 448 -19.66 -7.43 -16.17
C VAL A 448 -20.83 -8.37 -15.96
N GLN A 449 -20.79 -9.14 -14.88
CA GLN A 449 -21.90 -9.94 -14.41
C GLN A 449 -22.40 -9.37 -13.08
N ASP A 450 -23.53 -8.66 -13.13
CA ASP A 450 -24.12 -7.98 -11.97
C ASP A 450 -24.94 -8.97 -11.13
N LEU A 451 -24.47 -9.25 -9.91
CA LEU A 451 -25.16 -10.08 -8.91
C LEU A 451 -26.16 -9.27 -8.07
N GLN A 452 -26.29 -7.98 -8.36
CA GLN A 452 -27.19 -7.05 -7.67
C GLN A 452 -26.86 -6.90 -6.16
N THR A 453 -27.78 -7.32 -5.30
CA THR A 453 -27.64 -7.23 -3.84
C THR A 453 -27.67 -8.64 -3.26
N VAL A 454 -26.51 -9.17 -2.95
CA VAL A 454 -26.33 -10.47 -2.30
C VAL A 454 -25.28 -10.33 -1.19
N PRO A 455 -25.28 -11.18 -0.13
CA PRO A 455 -24.22 -11.21 0.85
C PRO A 455 -22.84 -11.43 0.22
N ILE A 456 -21.81 -10.90 0.84
CA ILE A 456 -20.43 -11.01 0.33
C ILE A 456 -20.00 -12.48 0.11
N PRO A 457 -20.26 -13.43 1.04
CA PRO A 457 -19.92 -14.84 0.83
C PRO A 457 -20.56 -15.46 -0.41
N VAL A 458 -21.82 -15.09 -0.70
CA VAL A 458 -22.55 -15.57 -1.89
C VAL A 458 -21.87 -15.05 -3.18
N ALA A 459 -21.48 -13.77 -3.20
CA ALA A 459 -20.79 -13.18 -4.34
C ALA A 459 -19.42 -13.82 -4.57
N ARG A 460 -18.65 -14.05 -3.50
CA ARG A 460 -17.34 -14.71 -3.55
C ARG A 460 -17.46 -16.15 -4.04
N TYR A 461 -18.40 -16.90 -3.48
CA TYR A 461 -18.70 -18.28 -3.91
C TYR A 461 -19.06 -18.33 -5.40
N TYR A 462 -19.95 -17.43 -5.85
CA TYR A 462 -20.34 -17.36 -7.25
C TYR A 462 -19.15 -17.04 -8.17
N THR A 463 -18.29 -16.10 -7.77
CA THR A 463 -17.10 -15.76 -8.53
C THR A 463 -16.16 -16.94 -8.67
N ALA A 464 -15.85 -17.62 -7.56
CA ALA A 464 -14.95 -18.76 -7.52
C ALA A 464 -15.46 -19.98 -8.33
N ASN A 465 -16.79 -20.15 -8.41
CA ASN A 465 -17.42 -21.28 -9.10
C ASN A 465 -18.03 -20.89 -10.47
N SER A 466 -17.54 -19.78 -11.06
CA SER A 466 -17.90 -19.31 -12.38
C SER A 466 -16.67 -19.14 -13.28
N ARG A 467 -16.83 -18.56 -14.46
CA ARG A 467 -15.71 -18.19 -15.34
C ARG A 467 -15.22 -16.75 -15.10
N ALA A 468 -15.56 -16.17 -13.97
CA ALA A 468 -15.14 -14.81 -13.65
C ALA A 468 -13.65 -14.74 -13.38
N ALA A 469 -13.00 -13.69 -13.88
CA ALA A 469 -11.58 -13.42 -13.63
C ALA A 469 -11.36 -12.68 -12.32
N GLY A 470 -12.44 -12.28 -11.64
CA GLY A 470 -12.43 -11.62 -10.35
C GLY A 470 -13.79 -10.98 -10.04
N GLY A 471 -13.86 -10.26 -8.93
CA GLY A 471 -15.10 -9.62 -8.50
C GLY A 471 -14.89 -8.31 -7.76
N VAL A 472 -15.99 -7.55 -7.63
CA VAL A 472 -16.02 -6.29 -6.89
C VAL A 472 -17.27 -6.25 -6.00
N HIS A 473 -17.05 -5.86 -4.73
CA HIS A 473 -18.14 -5.58 -3.79
C HIS A 473 -18.09 -4.13 -3.31
N VAL A 474 -19.22 -3.45 -3.33
CA VAL A 474 -19.35 -2.06 -2.86
C VAL A 474 -20.29 -2.01 -1.68
N ARG A 475 -19.81 -1.53 -0.54
CA ARG A 475 -20.61 -1.43 0.69
C ARG A 475 -20.33 -0.14 1.46
N ILE A 476 -21.28 0.25 2.31
CA ILE A 476 -21.06 1.23 3.38
C ILE A 476 -20.26 0.60 4.51
N SER A 477 -19.42 1.41 5.15
CA SER A 477 -18.73 1.00 6.39
C SER A 477 -19.77 0.66 7.50
N PRO A 478 -19.59 -0.44 8.21
CA PRO A 478 -20.52 -0.82 9.30
C PRO A 478 -20.65 0.20 10.43
N PHE A 479 -19.66 1.08 10.62
CA PHE A 479 -19.59 2.02 11.75
C PHE A 479 -19.55 3.50 11.34
N ASP A 480 -19.51 3.83 10.04
CA ASP A 480 -19.57 5.22 9.55
C ASP A 480 -20.38 5.30 8.24
N GLN A 481 -21.56 5.87 8.32
CA GLN A 481 -22.49 6.01 7.17
C GLN A 481 -21.97 6.89 6.03
N ARG A 482 -20.91 7.65 6.25
CA ARG A 482 -20.29 8.51 5.23
C ARG A 482 -19.22 7.78 4.43
N VAL A 483 -18.71 6.65 4.96
CA VAL A 483 -17.58 5.90 4.40
C VAL A 483 -18.07 4.71 3.60
N VAL A 484 -17.50 4.53 2.41
CA VAL A 484 -17.75 3.40 1.51
C VAL A 484 -16.47 2.60 1.32
N ASP A 485 -16.59 1.27 1.28
CA ASP A 485 -15.54 0.33 0.90
C ASP A 485 -15.85 -0.22 -0.51
N ILE A 486 -14.88 -0.16 -1.42
CA ILE A 486 -14.88 -0.88 -2.70
C ILE A 486 -13.84 -1.99 -2.58
N ARG A 487 -14.34 -3.23 -2.46
CA ARG A 487 -13.51 -4.43 -2.24
C ARG A 487 -13.33 -5.18 -3.54
N PHE A 488 -12.13 -5.65 -3.80
CA PHE A 488 -11.78 -6.46 -4.97
C PHE A 488 -11.38 -7.85 -4.53
N PHE A 489 -11.71 -8.84 -5.34
CA PHE A 489 -11.31 -10.22 -5.10
C PHE A 489 -10.97 -10.93 -6.42
N GLY A 490 -10.13 -11.97 -6.32
CA GLY A 490 -9.63 -12.75 -7.44
C GLY A 490 -10.67 -13.71 -8.02
N SER A 491 -10.26 -14.46 -9.03
CA SER A 491 -11.09 -15.51 -9.65
C SER A 491 -11.44 -16.66 -8.70
N ASP A 492 -10.69 -16.82 -7.64
CA ASP A 492 -10.89 -17.79 -6.55
C ASP A 492 -11.81 -17.27 -5.44
N GLY A 493 -12.34 -16.04 -5.56
CA GLY A 493 -13.17 -15.39 -4.56
C GLY A 493 -12.40 -14.85 -3.34
N MET A 494 -11.08 -15.06 -3.25
CA MET A 494 -10.24 -14.54 -2.17
C MET A 494 -9.87 -13.06 -2.38
N ASN A 495 -9.40 -12.38 -1.34
CA ASN A 495 -8.89 -11.03 -1.48
C ASN A 495 -7.70 -11.02 -2.46
N LEU A 496 -7.55 -9.92 -3.19
CA LEU A 496 -6.39 -9.74 -4.06
C LEU A 496 -5.09 -9.82 -3.25
N SER A 497 -4.07 -10.40 -3.85
CA SER A 497 -2.70 -10.32 -3.34
C SER A 497 -2.18 -8.88 -3.42
N LYS A 498 -1.17 -8.55 -2.61
CA LYS A 498 -0.50 -7.24 -2.67
C LYS A 498 0.09 -6.92 -4.04
N GLN A 499 0.49 -7.94 -4.81
CA GLN A 499 0.98 -7.77 -6.16
C GLN A 499 -0.13 -7.33 -7.12
N GLU A 500 -1.32 -7.92 -7.02
CA GLU A 500 -2.49 -7.56 -7.82
C GLU A 500 -3.02 -6.17 -7.46
N GLU A 501 -3.12 -5.85 -6.15
CA GLU A 501 -3.47 -4.50 -5.69
C GLU A 501 -2.54 -3.44 -6.30
N ARG A 502 -1.21 -3.66 -6.23
CA ARG A 502 -0.21 -2.77 -6.83
C ARG A 502 -0.29 -2.70 -8.36
N ALA A 503 -0.72 -3.76 -9.02
CA ALA A 503 -0.95 -3.72 -10.48
C ALA A 503 -2.09 -2.76 -10.82
N ILE A 504 -3.20 -2.81 -10.07
CA ILE A 504 -4.33 -1.87 -10.22
C ILE A 504 -3.89 -0.44 -9.90
N GLU A 505 -3.16 -0.23 -8.81
CA GLU A 505 -2.63 1.08 -8.40
C GLU A 505 -1.74 1.70 -9.48
N ARG A 506 -0.84 0.91 -10.05
CA ARG A 506 0.03 1.38 -11.16
C ARG A 506 -0.76 1.88 -12.34
N VAL A 507 -1.78 1.14 -12.76
CA VAL A 507 -2.65 1.55 -13.87
C VAL A 507 -3.44 2.80 -13.50
N PHE A 508 -4.00 2.84 -12.28
CA PHE A 508 -4.79 3.95 -11.79
C PHE A 508 -3.99 5.26 -11.71
N PHE A 509 -2.82 5.22 -11.08
CA PHE A 509 -1.98 6.43 -10.90
C PHE A 509 -1.24 6.88 -12.17
N ARG A 510 -0.96 5.94 -13.07
CA ARG A 510 -0.38 6.27 -14.38
C ARG A 510 -1.41 6.77 -15.37
N GLU A 511 -2.70 6.57 -15.07
CA GLU A 511 -3.81 6.83 -15.99
C GLU A 511 -3.67 6.09 -17.34
N ASP A 512 -2.95 4.96 -17.31
CA ASP A 512 -2.69 4.10 -18.47
C ASP A 512 -3.85 3.12 -18.67
N PHE A 513 -5.06 3.69 -18.77
CA PHE A 513 -6.28 2.89 -18.93
C PHE A 513 -6.34 2.33 -20.35
N ARG A 514 -6.32 1.02 -20.46
CA ARG A 514 -6.70 0.37 -21.71
C ARG A 514 -8.12 0.79 -22.10
N ARG A 515 -8.31 1.26 -23.34
CA ARG A 515 -9.61 1.61 -23.89
C ARG A 515 -10.01 0.64 -25.00
N ALA A 516 -11.23 0.15 -24.94
CA ALA A 516 -11.82 -0.68 -26.00
C ALA A 516 -12.42 0.20 -27.10
N PHE A 517 -12.27 -0.21 -28.37
CA PHE A 517 -13.04 0.35 -29.48
C PHE A 517 -14.47 -0.20 -29.45
N MET A 518 -15.34 0.33 -30.33
CA MET A 518 -16.78 0.01 -30.35
C MET A 518 -17.10 -1.48 -30.34
N ASP A 519 -16.34 -2.27 -31.07
CA ASP A 519 -16.46 -3.74 -31.19
C ASP A 519 -15.87 -4.53 -30.02
N GLY A 520 -15.08 -3.88 -29.18
CA GLY A 520 -14.42 -4.47 -28.03
C GLY A 520 -14.96 -4.04 -26.67
N ILE A 521 -16.01 -3.20 -26.64
CA ILE A 521 -16.63 -2.77 -25.37
C ILE A 521 -17.28 -3.97 -24.69
N GLY A 522 -17.00 -4.15 -23.38
CA GLY A 522 -17.56 -5.23 -22.59
C GLY A 522 -19.07 -5.13 -22.42
N GLN A 523 -19.71 -6.27 -22.24
CA GLN A 523 -21.17 -6.38 -22.04
C GLN A 523 -21.51 -6.44 -20.54
N ILE A 524 -22.72 -6.02 -20.20
CA ILE A 524 -23.27 -6.12 -18.84
C ILE A 524 -24.39 -7.15 -18.88
N SER A 525 -24.28 -8.14 -18.00
CA SER A 525 -25.29 -9.19 -17.80
C SER A 525 -25.70 -9.28 -16.34
N TYR A 526 -26.78 -9.95 -16.06
CA TYR A 526 -27.30 -10.17 -14.71
C TYR A 526 -27.32 -11.66 -14.40
N ALA A 527 -26.85 -12.04 -13.18
CA ALA A 527 -26.94 -13.42 -12.70
C ALA A 527 -28.09 -13.55 -11.70
N GLY A 528 -29.11 -14.32 -12.05
CA GLY A 528 -30.26 -14.62 -11.18
C GLY A 528 -30.05 -15.89 -10.32
N ASP A 529 -29.00 -16.66 -10.56
CA ASP A 529 -28.80 -18.00 -9.98
C ASP A 529 -27.72 -18.05 -8.86
N ALA A 530 -27.21 -16.89 -8.41
CA ALA A 530 -26.16 -16.84 -7.41
C ALA A 530 -26.59 -17.44 -6.06
N ILE A 531 -27.77 -17.06 -5.54
CA ILE A 531 -28.30 -17.61 -4.29
C ILE A 531 -28.64 -19.11 -4.41
N PRO A 532 -29.38 -19.59 -5.45
CA PRO A 532 -29.63 -21.01 -5.61
C PRO A 532 -28.37 -21.88 -5.69
N ARG A 533 -27.33 -21.46 -6.44
CA ARG A 533 -26.07 -22.21 -6.52
C ARG A 533 -25.36 -22.25 -5.17
N TYR A 534 -25.29 -21.13 -4.46
CA TYR A 534 -24.71 -21.07 -3.12
C TYR A 534 -25.46 -22.00 -2.17
N THR A 535 -26.80 -21.91 -2.12
CA THR A 535 -27.65 -22.72 -1.22
C THR A 535 -27.49 -24.22 -1.48
N ALA A 536 -27.47 -24.64 -2.74
CA ALA A 536 -27.31 -26.04 -3.10
C ALA A 536 -25.95 -26.60 -2.63
N ALA A 537 -24.88 -25.87 -2.86
CA ALA A 537 -23.53 -26.27 -2.41
C ALA A 537 -23.38 -26.21 -0.89
N PHE A 538 -23.96 -25.21 -0.25
CA PHE A 538 -23.99 -25.06 1.20
C PHE A 538 -24.62 -26.30 1.86
N LEU A 539 -25.83 -26.68 1.43
CA LEU A 539 -26.54 -27.83 1.97
C LEU A 539 -25.83 -29.17 1.68
N ALA A 540 -25.09 -29.26 0.58
CA ALA A 540 -24.27 -30.43 0.29
C ALA A 540 -23.01 -30.56 1.17
N THR A 541 -22.58 -29.45 1.83
CA THR A 541 -21.36 -29.41 2.63
C THR A 541 -21.60 -29.80 4.10
N VAL A 542 -22.82 -29.54 4.62
CA VAL A 542 -23.17 -29.75 6.03
C VAL A 542 -23.88 -31.08 6.27
N ASP A 543 -23.72 -31.62 7.47
CA ASP A 543 -24.46 -32.82 7.90
C ASP A 543 -25.89 -32.43 8.30
N GLN A 544 -26.80 -32.45 7.30
CA GLN A 544 -28.19 -32.02 7.48
C GLN A 544 -28.94 -32.89 8.49
N ASP A 545 -28.63 -34.20 8.55
CA ASP A 545 -29.36 -35.13 9.42
C ASP A 545 -28.96 -34.93 10.88
N ALA A 546 -27.69 -34.67 11.17
CA ALA A 546 -27.24 -34.33 12.53
C ALA A 546 -27.92 -33.04 13.03
N ILE A 547 -27.94 -31.97 12.23
CA ILE A 547 -28.56 -30.70 12.61
C ILE A 547 -30.07 -30.87 12.83
N ARG A 548 -30.75 -31.54 11.90
CA ARG A 548 -32.21 -31.76 11.96
C ARG A 548 -32.61 -32.58 13.19
N SER A 549 -31.82 -33.58 13.53
CA SER A 549 -32.11 -34.48 14.66
C SER A 549 -32.00 -33.79 16.01
N ALA A 550 -31.16 -32.76 16.11
CA ALA A 550 -30.97 -31.99 17.33
C ALA A 550 -32.14 -31.03 17.65
N GLY A 551 -32.93 -30.64 16.63
CA GLY A 551 -34.15 -29.82 16.85
C GLY A 551 -33.88 -28.43 17.45
N PHE A 552 -32.81 -27.76 17.08
CA PHE A 552 -32.40 -26.48 17.66
C PHE A 552 -33.44 -25.37 17.54
N ASN A 553 -33.55 -24.56 18.61
CA ASN A 553 -34.29 -23.28 18.67
C ASN A 553 -33.29 -22.14 18.73
N VAL A 554 -33.17 -21.36 17.67
CA VAL A 554 -32.12 -20.33 17.53
C VAL A 554 -32.75 -18.95 17.30
N VAL A 555 -32.30 -17.95 18.06
CA VAL A 555 -32.60 -16.55 17.73
C VAL A 555 -31.55 -16.03 16.76
N VAL A 556 -31.97 -15.61 15.55
CA VAL A 556 -31.06 -15.12 14.53
C VAL A 556 -31.34 -13.65 14.22
N ASP A 557 -30.35 -12.79 14.51
CA ASP A 557 -30.41 -11.37 14.13
C ASP A 557 -29.61 -11.14 12.83
N TYR A 558 -30.35 -10.83 11.77
CA TYR A 558 -29.85 -10.59 10.42
C TYR A 558 -29.34 -9.16 10.19
N ALA A 559 -29.32 -8.33 11.22
CA ALA A 559 -28.85 -6.94 11.17
C ALA A 559 -29.46 -6.13 9.99
N PHE A 560 -30.70 -6.40 9.58
CA PHE A 560 -31.39 -5.79 8.44
C PHE A 560 -30.66 -5.92 7.09
N ALA A 561 -29.80 -6.92 6.96
CA ALA A 561 -28.92 -7.14 5.82
C ALA A 561 -29.46 -8.19 4.82
N SER A 562 -28.76 -8.33 3.69
CA SER A 562 -29.11 -9.27 2.62
C SER A 562 -28.99 -10.75 3.02
N THR A 563 -28.34 -11.07 4.11
CA THR A 563 -28.31 -12.42 4.71
C THR A 563 -29.71 -12.92 5.05
N SER A 564 -30.66 -12.00 5.34
CA SER A 564 -32.08 -12.32 5.56
C SER A 564 -32.81 -12.88 4.33
N GLN A 565 -32.21 -12.80 3.15
CA GLN A 565 -32.76 -13.35 1.90
C GLN A 565 -32.19 -14.75 1.57
N VAL A 566 -31.23 -15.25 2.37
CA VAL A 566 -30.50 -16.50 2.08
C VAL A 566 -30.58 -17.48 3.24
N LEU A 567 -30.15 -17.07 4.42
CA LEU A 567 -30.00 -17.98 5.57
C LEU A 567 -31.33 -18.54 6.12
N PRO A 568 -32.46 -17.80 6.14
CA PRO A 568 -33.73 -18.37 6.63
C PRO A 568 -34.13 -19.63 5.89
N ASP A 569 -34.06 -19.67 4.56
CA ASP A 569 -34.42 -20.84 3.76
C ASP A 569 -33.48 -22.00 4.03
N ILE A 570 -32.17 -21.72 4.21
CA ILE A 570 -31.16 -22.75 4.55
C ILE A 570 -31.49 -23.35 5.91
N LEU A 571 -31.72 -22.53 6.94
CA LEU A 571 -32.03 -23.03 8.30
C LEU A 571 -33.33 -23.81 8.34
N GLN A 572 -34.34 -23.40 7.56
CA GLN A 572 -35.57 -24.16 7.39
C GLN A 572 -35.32 -25.55 6.79
N HIS A 573 -34.48 -25.66 5.74
CA HIS A 573 -34.11 -26.96 5.16
C HIS A 573 -33.35 -27.84 6.15
N LEU A 574 -32.54 -27.23 7.01
CA LEU A 574 -31.80 -27.91 8.09
C LEU A 574 -32.68 -28.28 9.27
N GLY A 575 -33.99 -27.94 9.26
CA GLY A 575 -34.93 -28.26 10.36
C GLY A 575 -34.70 -27.46 11.62
N VAL A 576 -34.05 -26.30 11.56
CA VAL A 576 -33.79 -25.41 12.69
C VAL A 576 -34.99 -24.50 12.93
N ASN A 577 -35.51 -24.45 14.15
CA ASN A 577 -36.54 -23.51 14.54
C ASN A 577 -35.91 -22.14 14.80
N THR A 578 -36.29 -21.13 14.04
CA THR A 578 -35.67 -19.80 14.14
C THR A 578 -36.64 -18.74 14.62
N THR A 579 -36.18 -17.89 15.56
CA THR A 579 -36.82 -16.61 15.86
C THR A 579 -36.03 -15.49 15.17
N PRO A 580 -36.54 -14.92 14.05
CA PRO A 580 -35.79 -13.95 13.26
C PRO A 580 -35.90 -12.54 13.86
N LEU A 581 -34.77 -11.85 13.99
CA LEU A 581 -34.66 -10.42 14.29
C LEU A 581 -34.05 -9.69 13.11
N GLY A 582 -34.52 -8.49 12.81
CA GLY A 582 -33.99 -7.70 11.70
C GLY A 582 -34.01 -8.43 10.36
N ALA A 583 -34.96 -9.37 10.13
CA ALA A 583 -35.06 -10.23 8.96
C ALA A 583 -35.67 -9.55 7.73
N ARG A 584 -35.52 -8.25 7.62
CA ARG A 584 -35.87 -7.46 6.42
C ARG A 584 -34.67 -6.65 5.98
N VAL A 585 -34.54 -6.40 4.71
CA VAL A 585 -33.52 -5.50 4.18
C VAL A 585 -33.90 -4.06 4.43
N ASP A 586 -33.08 -3.32 5.21
CA ASP A 586 -33.34 -1.91 5.52
C ASP A 586 -32.06 -1.08 5.50
N PRO A 587 -31.87 -0.20 4.47
CA PRO A 587 -30.66 0.61 4.35
C PRO A 587 -30.36 1.53 5.54
N SER A 588 -31.35 1.87 6.35
CA SER A 588 -31.17 2.78 7.49
C SER A 588 -30.43 2.15 8.68
N TYR A 589 -30.33 0.82 8.71
CA TYR A 589 -29.73 0.06 9.81
C TYR A 589 -28.40 -0.62 9.43
N ILE A 590 -27.87 -0.42 8.23
CA ILE A 590 -26.64 -1.09 7.77
C ILE A 590 -25.39 -0.60 8.50
N SER A 591 -25.39 0.65 8.93
CA SER A 591 -24.26 1.26 9.65
C SER A 591 -24.75 1.77 11.00
N LEU A 592 -24.14 1.27 12.07
CA LEU A 592 -24.49 1.59 13.45
C LEU A 592 -23.27 2.15 14.16
N ASP A 593 -23.47 3.08 15.09
CA ASP A 593 -22.39 3.40 16.00
C ASP A 593 -22.11 2.23 16.98
N GLU A 594 -20.94 2.21 17.56
CA GLU A 594 -20.48 1.12 18.42
C GLU A 594 -21.41 0.91 19.64
N LYS A 595 -21.94 1.99 20.21
CA LYS A 595 -22.84 1.92 21.38
C LYS A 595 -24.16 1.24 21.02
N VAL A 596 -24.72 1.58 19.86
CA VAL A 596 -25.95 0.97 19.34
C VAL A 596 -25.70 -0.50 19.00
N PHE A 597 -24.57 -0.82 18.37
CA PHE A 597 -24.20 -2.20 18.08
C PHE A 597 -24.12 -3.06 19.34
N LEU A 598 -23.47 -2.57 20.40
CA LEU A 598 -23.38 -3.26 21.68
C LEU A 598 -24.75 -3.39 22.39
N ALA A 599 -25.63 -2.39 22.23
CA ALA A 599 -26.99 -2.46 22.76
C ALA A 599 -27.83 -3.52 22.06
N GLU A 600 -27.72 -3.64 20.72
CA GLU A 600 -28.41 -4.68 19.93
C GLU A 600 -27.92 -6.09 20.30
N ARG A 601 -26.61 -6.27 20.54
CA ARG A 601 -26.07 -7.55 21.03
C ARG A 601 -26.68 -7.92 22.39
N ARG A 602 -26.72 -6.99 23.34
CA ARG A 602 -27.38 -7.22 24.65
C ARG A 602 -28.84 -7.57 24.51
N ARG A 603 -29.57 -6.87 23.63
CA ARG A 603 -30.97 -7.16 23.34
C ARG A 603 -31.16 -8.58 22.79
N LEU A 604 -30.27 -9.06 21.90
CA LEU A 604 -30.27 -10.46 21.43
C LEU A 604 -30.24 -11.43 22.65
N GLY A 605 -29.28 -11.24 23.56
CA GLY A 605 -29.16 -12.09 24.75
C GLY A 605 -30.41 -12.12 25.62
N VAL A 606 -31.04 -10.94 25.87
CA VAL A 606 -32.32 -10.85 26.63
C VAL A 606 -33.42 -11.68 25.96
N ILE A 607 -33.51 -11.62 24.60
CA ILE A 607 -34.52 -12.37 23.86
C ILE A 607 -34.25 -13.88 23.92
N VAL A 608 -32.97 -14.31 23.76
CA VAL A 608 -32.58 -15.72 23.88
C VAL A 608 -33.00 -16.31 25.20
N SER A 609 -32.64 -15.64 26.30
CA SER A 609 -33.01 -16.06 27.67
C SER A 609 -34.52 -16.08 27.88
N ALA A 610 -35.25 -15.05 27.42
CA ALA A 610 -36.70 -14.96 27.59
C ALA A 610 -37.47 -16.04 26.81
N LEU A 611 -36.98 -16.48 25.66
CA LEU A 611 -37.58 -17.52 24.83
C LEU A 611 -37.11 -18.93 25.22
N GLY A 612 -36.10 -19.07 26.04
CA GLY A 612 -35.46 -20.36 26.34
C GLY A 612 -34.84 -21.02 25.11
N SER A 613 -34.30 -20.21 24.20
CA SER A 613 -33.66 -20.68 22.98
C SER A 613 -32.28 -21.28 23.29
N ASP A 614 -31.80 -22.20 22.45
CA ASP A 614 -30.51 -22.90 22.65
C ASP A 614 -29.31 -21.97 22.47
N LEU A 615 -29.41 -21.00 21.58
CA LEU A 615 -28.42 -19.94 21.39
C LEU A 615 -28.98 -18.76 20.59
N GLY A 616 -28.27 -17.64 20.65
CA GLY A 616 -28.50 -16.47 19.84
C GLY A 616 -27.32 -16.21 18.89
N VAL A 617 -27.62 -15.82 17.66
CA VAL A 617 -26.62 -15.48 16.66
C VAL A 617 -26.96 -14.13 16.06
N ARG A 618 -25.99 -13.21 16.03
CA ARG A 618 -26.07 -11.99 15.22
C ARG A 618 -25.05 -12.07 14.09
N LEU A 619 -25.49 -11.78 12.88
CA LEU A 619 -24.63 -11.66 11.71
C LEU A 619 -24.22 -10.19 11.51
N ASP A 620 -23.06 -9.95 10.91
CA ASP A 620 -22.73 -8.63 10.43
C ASP A 620 -23.47 -8.33 9.11
N VAL A 621 -23.48 -7.06 8.72
CA VAL A 621 -24.19 -6.60 7.51
C VAL A 621 -23.59 -7.15 6.20
N GLY A 622 -22.33 -7.62 6.21
CA GLY A 622 -21.68 -8.27 5.07
C GLY A 622 -22.00 -9.76 4.97
N GLY A 623 -22.44 -10.38 6.04
CA GLY A 623 -22.58 -11.84 6.17
C GLY A 623 -21.24 -12.54 6.37
N GLU A 624 -20.21 -11.82 6.83
CA GLU A 624 -18.86 -12.34 7.02
C GLU A 624 -18.54 -12.67 8.48
N LYS A 625 -19.16 -11.96 9.46
CA LYS A 625 -18.94 -12.14 10.91
C LYS A 625 -20.16 -12.73 11.63
N MET A 626 -19.87 -13.54 12.64
CA MET A 626 -20.83 -14.14 13.55
C MET A 626 -20.53 -13.73 15.00
N PHE A 627 -21.55 -13.30 15.74
CA PHE A 627 -21.50 -12.98 17.15
C PHE A 627 -22.50 -13.84 17.90
N LEU A 628 -22.10 -14.42 19.04
CA LEU A 628 -22.84 -15.45 19.74
C LEU A 628 -23.36 -14.97 21.11
N ALA A 629 -24.52 -15.49 21.48
CA ALA A 629 -25.02 -15.51 22.85
C ALA A 629 -25.42 -16.94 23.20
N ASP A 630 -25.10 -17.39 24.41
CA ASP A 630 -25.48 -18.71 24.89
C ASP A 630 -26.97 -18.78 25.32
N HIS A 631 -27.43 -19.94 25.71
CA HIS A 631 -28.83 -20.16 26.11
C HIS A 631 -29.26 -19.36 27.36
N THR A 632 -28.32 -18.87 28.15
CA THR A 632 -28.59 -17.96 29.29
C THR A 632 -28.78 -16.51 28.85
N GLY A 633 -28.40 -16.20 27.59
CA GLY A 633 -28.36 -14.86 27.04
C GLY A 633 -27.05 -14.12 27.26
N ALA A 634 -26.05 -14.76 27.86
CA ALA A 634 -24.73 -14.19 28.04
C ALA A 634 -24.02 -14.09 26.67
N GLN A 635 -23.40 -12.92 26.44
CA GLN A 635 -22.63 -12.72 25.23
C GLN A 635 -21.32 -13.51 25.28
N VAL A 636 -21.02 -14.29 24.25
CA VAL A 636 -19.74 -14.99 24.14
C VAL A 636 -18.74 -14.05 23.45
N PRO A 637 -17.64 -13.66 24.13
CA PRO A 637 -16.59 -12.83 23.52
C PRO A 637 -16.01 -13.50 22.28
N GLU A 638 -15.55 -12.72 21.30
CA GLU A 638 -15.11 -13.21 20.00
C GLU A 638 -13.89 -14.15 20.09
N ALA A 639 -12.95 -13.88 21.00
CA ALA A 639 -11.80 -14.77 21.25
C ALA A 639 -12.25 -16.11 21.83
N ILE A 640 -13.24 -16.11 22.74
CA ILE A 640 -13.83 -17.32 23.32
C ILE A 640 -14.65 -18.07 22.25
N SER A 641 -15.39 -17.35 21.40
CA SER A 641 -16.12 -17.93 20.27
C SER A 641 -15.16 -18.62 19.29
N CYS A 642 -13.98 -18.02 19.07
CA CYS A 642 -12.91 -18.63 18.27
C CYS A 642 -12.43 -19.94 18.92
N ALA A 643 -12.08 -19.93 20.19
CA ALA A 643 -11.60 -21.10 20.92
C ALA A 643 -12.68 -22.21 20.99
N ALA A 644 -13.94 -21.85 21.21
CA ALA A 644 -15.06 -22.80 21.19
C ALA A 644 -15.26 -23.46 19.83
N MET A 645 -15.13 -22.68 18.75
CA MET A 645 -15.24 -23.22 17.39
C MET A 645 -14.06 -24.13 17.07
N VAL A 646 -12.82 -23.78 17.47
CA VAL A 646 -11.62 -24.61 17.31
C VAL A 646 -11.78 -25.93 18.07
N GLU A 647 -12.23 -25.88 19.35
CA GLU A 647 -12.51 -27.07 20.17
C GLU A 647 -13.53 -28.00 19.46
N LEU A 648 -14.68 -27.46 19.05
CA LEU A 648 -15.75 -28.22 18.40
C LEU A 648 -15.31 -28.84 17.07
N VAL A 649 -14.61 -28.06 16.25
CA VAL A 649 -14.14 -28.51 14.94
C VAL A 649 -13.09 -29.62 15.07
N LEU A 650 -12.11 -29.45 15.96
CA LEU A 650 -11.07 -30.47 16.18
C LEU A 650 -11.62 -31.72 16.91
N ARG A 651 -12.62 -31.55 17.74
CA ARG A 651 -13.35 -32.69 18.32
C ARG A 651 -14.12 -33.48 17.27
N THR A 652 -14.67 -32.79 16.25
CA THR A 652 -15.40 -33.39 15.12
C THR A 652 -14.43 -34.05 14.11
N TRP A 653 -13.28 -33.41 13.86
CA TRP A 653 -12.24 -33.90 12.93
C TRP A 653 -10.88 -33.96 13.63
N PRO A 654 -10.64 -35.00 14.49
CA PRO A 654 -9.37 -35.13 15.21
C PRO A 654 -8.17 -35.24 14.26
N GLY A 655 -7.04 -34.72 14.68
CA GLY A 655 -5.80 -34.72 13.89
C GLY A 655 -5.74 -33.67 12.77
N SER A 656 -6.78 -32.87 12.60
CA SER A 656 -6.85 -31.82 11.57
C SER A 656 -6.07 -30.56 11.94
N THR A 657 -5.85 -29.72 10.95
CA THR A 657 -5.13 -28.43 11.10
C THR A 657 -6.12 -27.28 11.13
N VAL A 658 -5.90 -26.33 12.04
CA VAL A 658 -6.59 -25.03 12.08
C VAL A 658 -5.61 -23.89 11.84
N ALA A 659 -6.06 -22.80 11.22
CA ALA A 659 -5.24 -21.63 10.94
C ALA A 659 -5.76 -20.42 11.72
N VAL A 660 -4.89 -19.73 12.47
CA VAL A 660 -5.25 -18.54 13.25
C VAL A 660 -4.14 -17.49 13.22
N PRO A 661 -4.43 -16.20 13.32
CA PRO A 661 -3.41 -15.17 13.34
C PRO A 661 -2.47 -15.26 14.54
N VAL A 662 -1.28 -14.71 14.35
CA VAL A 662 -0.21 -14.72 15.37
C VAL A 662 -0.57 -13.98 16.67
N ASN A 663 -1.55 -13.08 16.63
CA ASN A 663 -2.05 -12.32 17.78
C ASN A 663 -3.13 -13.05 18.60
N GLN A 664 -3.50 -14.27 18.23
CA GLN A 664 -4.45 -15.08 19.00
C GLN A 664 -3.72 -15.88 20.08
N SER A 665 -4.48 -16.22 21.15
CA SER A 665 -4.00 -16.95 22.33
C SER A 665 -3.29 -18.26 21.98
N ASN A 666 -2.24 -18.63 22.72
CA ASN A 666 -1.59 -19.94 22.68
C ASN A 666 -2.49 -21.07 23.27
N VAL A 667 -3.58 -20.76 23.94
CA VAL A 667 -4.61 -21.73 24.35
C VAL A 667 -5.11 -22.54 23.15
N LEU A 668 -5.08 -22.00 21.94
CA LEU A 668 -5.50 -22.70 20.72
C LEU A 668 -4.60 -23.90 20.39
N GLU A 669 -3.30 -23.83 20.68
CA GLU A 669 -2.37 -24.96 20.56
C GLU A 669 -2.65 -26.03 21.62
N GLN A 670 -3.02 -25.62 22.84
CA GLN A 670 -3.40 -26.55 23.92
C GLN A 670 -4.70 -27.31 23.54
N ILE A 671 -5.69 -26.60 22.98
CA ILE A 671 -6.91 -27.18 22.46
C ILE A 671 -6.58 -28.16 21.32
N ALA A 672 -5.77 -27.75 20.36
CA ALA A 672 -5.39 -28.59 19.23
C ALA A 672 -4.65 -29.87 19.70
N GLY A 673 -3.74 -29.73 20.63
CA GLY A 673 -3.02 -30.86 21.23
C GLY A 673 -3.93 -31.91 21.88
N ARG A 674 -5.03 -31.51 22.54
CA ARG A 674 -6.03 -32.43 23.14
C ARG A 674 -6.67 -33.36 22.09
N HIS A 675 -6.79 -32.89 20.86
CA HIS A 675 -7.41 -33.61 19.76
C HIS A 675 -6.40 -34.16 18.72
N GLY A 676 -5.09 -34.09 19.02
CA GLY A 676 -4.03 -34.48 18.09
C GLY A 676 -3.93 -33.63 16.84
N GLY A 677 -4.53 -32.44 16.86
CA GLY A 677 -4.56 -31.48 15.76
C GLY A 677 -3.36 -30.51 15.82
N HIS A 678 -3.28 -29.64 14.81
CA HIS A 678 -2.20 -28.68 14.66
C HIS A 678 -2.73 -27.26 14.43
N VAL A 679 -1.98 -26.25 14.91
CA VAL A 679 -2.27 -24.84 14.66
C VAL A 679 -1.22 -24.27 13.72
N ILE A 680 -1.66 -23.60 12.64
CA ILE A 680 -0.81 -22.78 11.76
C ILE A 680 -1.05 -21.31 12.10
N ARG A 681 0.03 -20.59 12.42
CA ARG A 681 -0.02 -19.16 12.68
C ARG A 681 0.11 -18.38 11.37
N THR A 682 -0.80 -17.41 11.16
CA THR A 682 -0.84 -16.54 9.99
C THR A 682 -0.53 -15.09 10.37
N ALA A 683 -0.29 -14.23 9.38
CA ALA A 683 -0.41 -12.79 9.58
C ALA A 683 -1.87 -12.39 9.92
N VAL A 684 -2.06 -11.21 10.50
CA VAL A 684 -3.38 -10.74 10.98
C VAL A 684 -4.30 -10.28 9.84
N ASP A 685 -3.77 -10.05 8.63
CA ASP A 685 -4.58 -9.63 7.49
C ASP A 685 -5.43 -10.78 6.91
N GLN A 686 -6.62 -10.43 6.40
CA GLN A 686 -7.55 -11.43 5.87
C GLN A 686 -7.03 -12.19 4.64
N ALA A 687 -6.19 -11.57 3.81
CA ALA A 687 -5.66 -12.23 2.62
C ALA A 687 -4.72 -13.38 3.00
N SER A 688 -3.85 -13.17 3.99
CA SER A 688 -2.97 -14.20 4.54
C SER A 688 -3.73 -15.34 5.19
N ILE A 689 -4.82 -15.04 5.93
CA ILE A 689 -5.70 -16.06 6.52
C ILE A 689 -6.36 -16.89 5.42
N MET A 690 -6.95 -16.25 4.40
CA MET A 690 -7.59 -16.93 3.27
C MET A 690 -6.60 -17.81 2.49
N GLN A 691 -5.39 -17.30 2.24
CA GLN A 691 -4.34 -18.05 1.56
C GLN A 691 -3.94 -19.31 2.35
N THR A 692 -3.75 -19.19 3.66
CA THR A 692 -3.44 -20.34 4.52
C THR A 692 -4.63 -21.31 4.58
N ALA A 693 -5.86 -20.78 4.70
CA ALA A 693 -7.07 -21.60 4.68
C ALA A 693 -7.23 -22.40 3.39
N SER A 694 -6.75 -21.89 2.25
CA SER A 694 -6.81 -22.60 0.96
C SER A 694 -5.82 -23.78 0.84
N SER A 695 -4.93 -23.99 1.82
CA SER A 695 -4.03 -25.15 1.85
C SER A 695 -4.80 -26.45 2.17
N ALA A 696 -4.31 -27.58 1.66
CA ALA A 696 -5.07 -28.84 1.59
C ALA A 696 -5.53 -29.42 2.94
N ASP A 697 -4.86 -29.08 4.04
CA ASP A 697 -5.08 -29.73 5.35
C ASP A 697 -5.82 -28.86 6.38
N VAL A 698 -6.18 -27.62 6.04
CA VAL A 698 -6.87 -26.72 6.96
C VAL A 698 -8.38 -26.98 6.93
N VAL A 699 -8.97 -27.29 8.09
CA VAL A 699 -10.42 -27.53 8.22
C VAL A 699 -11.16 -26.29 8.68
N LEU A 700 -10.50 -25.40 9.42
CA LEU A 700 -11.02 -24.14 9.92
C LEU A 700 -9.91 -23.10 9.95
N ALA A 701 -10.20 -21.90 9.48
CA ALA A 701 -9.42 -20.71 9.86
C ALA A 701 -10.32 -19.72 10.59
N ALA A 702 -9.75 -18.93 11.50
CA ALA A 702 -10.48 -17.93 12.27
C ALA A 702 -9.56 -16.76 12.62
N ASP A 703 -10.11 -15.53 12.68
CA ASP A 703 -9.32 -14.33 13.00
C ASP A 703 -9.41 -13.89 14.48
N GLY A 704 -10.28 -14.53 15.26
CA GLY A 704 -10.55 -14.18 16.65
C GLY A 704 -11.44 -12.94 16.82
N THR A 705 -12.02 -12.38 15.76
CA THR A 705 -12.93 -11.22 15.80
C THR A 705 -14.31 -11.50 15.22
N GLY A 706 -14.64 -12.79 15.06
CA GLY A 706 -15.91 -13.28 14.53
C GLY A 706 -15.91 -13.72 13.08
N PHE A 707 -14.79 -13.62 12.36
CA PHE A 707 -14.61 -14.23 11.04
C PHE A 707 -14.18 -15.69 11.18
N PHE A 708 -14.92 -16.58 10.51
CA PHE A 708 -14.60 -18.00 10.40
C PHE A 708 -14.60 -18.39 8.92
N PHE A 709 -13.65 -19.25 8.56
CA PHE A 709 -13.41 -19.71 7.20
C PHE A 709 -13.46 -21.22 7.19
N PHE A 710 -14.35 -21.79 6.38
CA PHE A 710 -14.49 -23.24 6.22
C PHE A 710 -14.06 -23.66 4.82
N PRO A 711 -12.77 -24.02 4.61
CA PRO A 711 -12.21 -24.26 3.28
C PRO A 711 -12.89 -25.39 2.51
N ARG A 712 -13.48 -26.36 3.22
CA ARG A 712 -14.30 -27.42 2.60
C ARG A 712 -15.46 -26.87 1.75
N PHE A 713 -15.93 -25.68 2.09
CA PHE A 713 -16.95 -24.96 1.34
C PHE A 713 -16.33 -23.85 0.50
N GLN A 714 -15.65 -22.91 1.14
CA GLN A 714 -14.88 -21.85 0.50
C GLN A 714 -13.85 -21.26 1.48
N PRO A 715 -12.63 -20.88 1.01
CA PRO A 715 -11.58 -20.38 1.89
C PRO A 715 -11.74 -18.88 2.24
N VAL A 716 -12.98 -18.40 2.31
CA VAL A 716 -13.32 -17.01 2.65
C VAL A 716 -14.24 -16.98 3.86
N ALA A 717 -14.28 -15.85 4.55
CA ALA A 717 -15.15 -15.68 5.71
C ALA A 717 -16.62 -15.79 5.31
N ASP A 718 -17.37 -16.62 6.03
CA ASP A 718 -18.76 -16.89 5.77
C ASP A 718 -19.53 -17.14 7.08
N ALA A 719 -20.21 -16.11 7.55
CA ALA A 719 -20.98 -16.21 8.80
C ALA A 719 -22.17 -17.17 8.71
N MET A 720 -22.76 -17.30 7.54
CA MET A 720 -23.90 -18.21 7.35
C MET A 720 -23.43 -19.68 7.45
N MET A 721 -22.33 -20.03 6.79
CA MET A 721 -21.71 -21.35 6.94
C MET A 721 -21.24 -21.58 8.38
N SER A 722 -20.71 -20.56 9.05
CA SER A 722 -20.25 -20.63 10.43
C SER A 722 -21.39 -21.02 11.39
N VAL A 723 -22.59 -20.47 11.19
CA VAL A 723 -23.79 -20.85 11.96
C VAL A 723 -24.11 -22.33 11.77
N ALA A 724 -24.16 -22.81 10.53
CA ALA A 724 -24.51 -24.21 10.24
C ALA A 724 -23.44 -25.18 10.77
N MET A 725 -22.15 -24.84 10.64
CA MET A 725 -21.05 -25.66 11.16
C MET A 725 -21.04 -25.69 12.69
N LEU A 726 -21.34 -24.56 13.36
CA LEU A 726 -21.53 -24.54 14.81
C LEU A 726 -22.65 -25.49 15.22
N LEU A 727 -23.83 -25.38 14.61
CA LEU A 727 -24.98 -26.24 14.90
C LEU A 727 -24.66 -27.70 14.63
N GLN A 728 -23.98 -28.02 13.53
CA GLN A 728 -23.54 -29.38 13.20
C GLN A 728 -22.64 -29.96 14.29
N CYS A 729 -21.60 -29.22 14.70
CA CYS A 729 -20.66 -29.69 15.71
C CYS A 729 -21.34 -29.87 17.08
N LEU A 730 -22.21 -28.93 17.48
CA LEU A 730 -22.99 -29.06 18.72
C LEU A 730 -23.90 -30.29 18.68
N ALA A 731 -24.58 -30.54 17.55
CA ALA A 731 -25.46 -31.70 17.36
C ALA A 731 -24.68 -33.03 17.40
N GLN A 732 -23.57 -33.13 16.70
CA GLN A 732 -22.78 -34.37 16.63
C GLN A 732 -22.16 -34.79 17.95
N HIS A 733 -21.98 -33.84 18.87
CA HIS A 733 -21.41 -34.09 20.20
C HIS A 733 -22.43 -34.03 21.33
N ASP A 734 -23.68 -33.74 21.03
CA ASP A 734 -24.77 -33.56 21.99
C ASP A 734 -24.38 -32.66 23.19
N VAL A 735 -23.84 -31.49 22.87
CA VAL A 735 -23.36 -30.51 23.84
C VAL A 735 -23.97 -29.13 23.60
N ARG A 736 -24.10 -28.33 24.66
CA ARG A 736 -24.49 -26.92 24.55
C ARG A 736 -23.27 -26.02 24.42
N LEU A 737 -23.45 -24.86 23.77
CA LEU A 737 -22.37 -23.87 23.62
C LEU A 737 -21.74 -23.46 24.96
N LEU A 738 -22.57 -23.25 26.02
CA LEU A 738 -22.06 -22.89 27.35
C LEU A 738 -21.17 -24.00 27.95
N ASP A 739 -21.50 -25.28 27.77
CA ASP A 739 -20.71 -26.39 28.27
C ASP A 739 -19.33 -26.46 27.59
N VAL A 740 -19.30 -26.17 26.29
CA VAL A 740 -18.04 -26.07 25.52
C VAL A 740 -17.21 -24.90 26.05
N VAL A 741 -17.80 -23.71 26.19
CA VAL A 741 -17.13 -22.52 26.71
C VAL A 741 -16.58 -22.74 28.12
N ALA A 742 -17.36 -23.37 29.00
CA ALA A 742 -16.94 -23.69 30.38
C ALA A 742 -15.77 -24.69 30.44
N GLY A 743 -15.61 -25.56 29.44
CA GLY A 743 -14.52 -26.52 29.32
C GLY A 743 -13.23 -25.99 28.71
N LEU A 744 -13.22 -24.76 28.21
CA LEU A 744 -12.04 -24.14 27.61
C LEU A 744 -11.02 -23.73 28.70
N PRO A 745 -9.72 -23.77 28.41
CA PRO A 745 -8.74 -23.09 29.22
C PRO A 745 -9.01 -21.57 29.28
N ALA A 746 -8.66 -20.94 30.39
CA ALA A 746 -8.78 -19.51 30.53
C ALA A 746 -7.87 -18.77 29.52
N ILE A 747 -8.33 -17.66 28.98
CA ILE A 747 -7.59 -16.83 28.04
C ILE A 747 -7.37 -15.45 28.67
N HIS A 748 -6.14 -15.13 28.98
CA HIS A 748 -5.73 -13.87 29.62
C HIS A 748 -4.87 -13.06 28.63
N THR A 749 -5.51 -12.49 27.60
CA THR A 749 -4.87 -11.70 26.55
C THR A 749 -5.33 -10.25 26.62
N VAL A 750 -4.38 -9.34 26.67
CA VAL A 750 -4.62 -7.89 26.68
C VAL A 750 -3.88 -7.21 25.54
N SER A 751 -4.42 -6.08 25.06
CA SER A 751 -3.79 -5.35 23.96
C SER A 751 -4.01 -3.85 24.09
N ALA A 752 -2.97 -3.07 23.76
CA ALA A 752 -3.03 -1.62 23.74
C ALA A 752 -2.33 -1.03 22.51
N PRO A 753 -2.82 0.11 22.01
CA PRO A 753 -2.10 0.87 20.97
C PRO A 753 -1.04 1.77 21.61
N VAL A 754 0.17 1.80 21.03
CA VAL A 754 1.25 2.74 21.38
C VAL A 754 1.47 3.68 20.20
N HIS A 755 1.34 4.99 20.40
CA HIS A 755 1.51 5.97 19.34
C HIS A 755 2.97 6.01 18.86
N CYS A 756 3.18 5.87 17.55
CA CYS A 756 4.49 5.95 16.92
C CYS A 756 4.39 6.75 15.62
N PRO A 757 5.12 7.87 15.47
CA PRO A 757 5.18 8.60 14.20
C PRO A 757 5.60 7.69 13.04
N TRP A 758 5.07 7.96 11.85
CA TRP A 758 5.34 7.16 10.65
C TRP A 758 6.84 7.02 10.35
N ASP A 759 7.59 8.11 10.54
CA ASP A 759 9.02 8.19 10.29
C ASP A 759 9.89 7.40 11.29
N SER A 760 9.31 6.98 12.40
CA SER A 760 10.01 6.25 13.47
C SER A 760 9.76 4.74 13.43
N LYS A 761 8.69 4.28 12.74
CA LYS A 761 8.28 2.86 12.75
C LYS A 761 9.38 1.89 12.31
N GLY A 762 10.05 2.17 11.19
CA GLY A 762 11.10 1.31 10.67
C GLY A 762 12.29 1.21 11.62
N ALA A 763 12.70 2.35 12.21
CA ALA A 763 13.80 2.39 13.17
C ALA A 763 13.46 1.63 14.46
N VAL A 764 12.23 1.75 14.96
CA VAL A 764 11.76 1.00 16.14
C VAL A 764 11.78 -0.50 15.86
N MET A 765 11.26 -0.95 14.72
CA MET A 765 11.28 -2.37 14.35
C MET A 765 12.70 -2.94 14.27
N ARG A 766 13.63 -2.22 13.66
CA ARG A 766 15.04 -2.61 13.60
C ARG A 766 15.68 -2.72 14.99
N ARG A 767 15.43 -1.74 15.87
CA ARG A 767 15.97 -1.74 17.24
C ARG A 767 15.41 -2.89 18.07
N LEU A 768 14.11 -3.14 17.98
CA LEU A 768 13.46 -4.29 18.60
C LEU A 768 14.10 -5.61 18.14
N GLN A 769 14.30 -5.77 16.83
CA GLN A 769 14.94 -6.97 16.28
C GLN A 769 16.39 -7.17 16.80
N ASN A 770 17.15 -6.08 16.99
CA ASN A 770 18.51 -6.15 17.50
C ASN A 770 18.60 -6.44 19.00
N GLN A 771 17.56 -6.12 19.77
CA GLN A 771 17.52 -6.35 21.23
C GLN A 771 17.04 -7.75 21.59
N VAL A 772 16.32 -8.41 20.69
CA VAL A 772 15.69 -9.70 20.96
C VAL A 772 16.26 -10.77 20.04
N THR A 773 17.00 -11.70 20.61
CA THR A 773 17.71 -12.75 19.85
C THR A 773 17.12 -14.14 20.00
N ASP A 774 16.37 -14.42 21.08
CA ASP A 774 15.88 -15.78 21.40
C ASP A 774 14.36 -15.86 21.38
N ASN A 775 13.82 -17.00 20.90
CA ASN A 775 12.39 -17.32 20.87
C ASN A 775 11.49 -16.30 20.14
N VAL A 776 11.94 -15.78 19.00
CA VAL A 776 11.25 -14.77 18.19
C VAL A 776 10.57 -15.38 17.00
N GLN A 777 9.28 -15.05 16.80
CA GLN A 777 8.55 -15.33 15.57
C GLN A 777 8.26 -14.01 14.82
N MET A 778 8.62 -13.96 13.55
CA MET A 778 8.43 -12.81 12.68
C MET A 778 7.42 -13.12 11.57
N ILE A 779 6.15 -13.25 11.93
CA ILE A 779 5.06 -13.51 10.97
C ILE A 779 4.38 -12.19 10.59
N ASP A 780 3.96 -11.40 11.58
CA ASP A 780 3.33 -10.08 11.41
C ASP A 780 3.72 -9.20 12.61
N GLY A 781 4.90 -8.59 12.54
CA GLY A 781 5.55 -7.96 13.68
C GLY A 781 6.52 -8.91 14.39
N ILE A 782 6.79 -8.62 15.66
CA ILE A 782 7.73 -9.37 16.51
C ILE A 782 6.95 -10.01 17.66
N LYS A 783 6.78 -11.33 17.61
CA LYS A 783 6.23 -12.12 18.73
C LYS A 783 7.37 -12.73 19.53
N LEU A 784 7.40 -12.45 20.82
CA LEU A 784 8.34 -12.92 21.80
C LEU A 784 7.68 -13.95 22.68
N SER A 785 8.13 -15.19 22.64
CA SER A 785 7.70 -16.23 23.59
C SER A 785 8.65 -16.23 24.79
N LEU A 786 8.17 -15.82 25.94
CA LEU A 786 8.93 -15.79 27.19
C LEU A 786 9.00 -17.19 27.83
N ASP A 787 7.89 -17.93 27.75
CA ASP A 787 7.77 -19.35 28.13
C ASP A 787 6.55 -19.97 27.38
N GLU A 788 6.01 -21.10 27.86
CA GLU A 788 4.88 -21.78 27.27
C GLU A 788 3.56 -21.01 27.41
N GLU A 789 3.41 -20.19 28.47
CA GLU A 789 2.17 -19.48 28.80
C GLU A 789 2.26 -17.97 28.52
N ARG A 790 3.47 -17.39 28.53
CA ARG A 790 3.66 -15.94 28.39
C ARG A 790 4.29 -15.58 27.06
N TRP A 791 3.67 -14.65 26.38
CA TRP A 791 4.23 -14.05 25.15
C TRP A 791 3.78 -12.59 24.99
N THR A 792 4.52 -11.84 24.19
CA THR A 792 4.13 -10.52 23.72
C THR A 792 4.31 -10.39 22.22
N LEU A 793 3.44 -9.61 21.57
CA LEU A 793 3.50 -9.30 20.14
C LEU A 793 3.50 -7.79 19.96
N ILE A 794 4.53 -7.28 19.31
CA ILE A 794 4.65 -5.87 18.91
C ILE A 794 4.46 -5.80 17.41
N ARG A 795 3.35 -5.21 16.95
CA ARG A 795 2.97 -5.15 15.55
C ARG A 795 2.72 -3.72 15.09
N PRO A 796 3.37 -3.25 14.00
CA PRO A 796 3.08 -1.95 13.42
C PRO A 796 1.69 -1.94 12.76
N ASP A 797 0.88 -0.91 13.03
CA ASP A 797 -0.39 -0.73 12.32
C ASP A 797 -0.12 -0.26 10.88
N PRO A 798 -0.72 -0.88 9.84
CA PRO A 798 -0.47 -0.50 8.45
C PRO A 798 -1.09 0.85 8.05
N ASP A 799 -2.16 1.27 8.74
CA ASP A 799 -3.00 2.42 8.34
C ASP A 799 -2.91 3.61 9.31
N ARG A 800 -2.28 3.44 10.50
CA ARG A 800 -2.24 4.44 11.59
C ARG A 800 -0.82 4.61 12.14
N PRO A 801 -0.46 5.78 12.66
CA PRO A 801 0.84 6.04 13.28
C PRO A 801 0.92 5.43 14.69
N LEU A 802 0.85 4.11 14.79
CA LEU A 802 0.92 3.40 16.06
C LEU A 802 1.44 1.95 15.90
N PHE A 803 1.83 1.36 17.03
CA PHE A 803 2.02 -0.08 17.20
C PHE A 803 0.85 -0.65 18.02
N HIS A 804 0.50 -1.91 17.78
CA HIS A 804 -0.29 -2.71 18.67
C HIS A 804 0.63 -3.59 19.49
N VAL A 805 0.57 -3.46 20.80
CA VAL A 805 1.24 -4.36 21.73
C VAL A 805 0.19 -5.27 22.31
N THR A 806 0.38 -6.58 22.18
CA THR A 806 -0.51 -7.61 22.72
C THR A 806 0.31 -8.50 23.65
N ALA A 807 -0.21 -8.80 24.83
CA ALA A 807 0.42 -9.66 25.82
C ALA A 807 -0.56 -10.74 26.28
N GLU A 808 -0.05 -11.93 26.58
CA GLU A 808 -0.76 -13.05 27.20
C GLU A 808 0.08 -13.60 28.35
N ALA A 809 -0.57 -13.97 29.44
CA ALA A 809 0.05 -14.57 30.61
C ALA A 809 -0.92 -15.56 31.31
N GLY A 810 -0.50 -16.13 32.46
CA GLY A 810 -1.28 -17.10 33.23
C GLY A 810 -2.52 -16.50 33.92
N ASN A 811 -2.57 -15.17 34.07
CA ASN A 811 -3.71 -14.43 34.64
C ASN A 811 -3.73 -12.98 34.10
N ASP A 812 -4.85 -12.27 34.35
CA ASP A 812 -5.05 -10.91 33.84
C ASP A 812 -4.03 -9.91 34.40
N GLU A 813 -3.65 -10.00 35.67
CA GLU A 813 -2.70 -9.09 36.34
C GLU A 813 -1.31 -9.19 35.68
N GLU A 814 -0.79 -10.42 35.52
CA GLU A 814 0.48 -10.66 34.83
C GLU A 814 0.44 -10.24 33.35
N ALA A 815 -0.70 -10.42 32.66
CA ALA A 815 -0.85 -9.99 31.27
C ALA A 815 -0.83 -8.45 31.15
N GLU A 816 -1.45 -7.72 32.09
CA GLU A 816 -1.42 -6.26 32.14
C GLU A 816 -0.02 -5.73 32.47
N GLU A 817 0.71 -6.37 33.43
CA GLU A 817 2.09 -6.01 33.73
C GLU A 817 3.00 -6.19 32.50
N LEU A 818 2.87 -7.31 31.82
CA LEU A 818 3.63 -7.61 30.60
C LEU A 818 3.31 -6.61 29.47
N LEU A 819 2.04 -6.27 29.29
CA LEU A 819 1.61 -5.26 28.34
C LEU A 819 2.22 -3.89 28.65
N ALA A 820 2.24 -3.48 29.91
CA ALA A 820 2.81 -2.21 30.36
C ALA A 820 4.33 -2.17 30.12
N GLU A 821 5.07 -3.24 30.46
CA GLU A 821 6.49 -3.37 30.24
C GLU A 821 6.87 -3.17 28.76
N TYR A 822 6.24 -3.91 27.86
CA TYR A 822 6.56 -3.85 26.43
C TYR A 822 6.01 -2.61 25.73
N SER A 823 4.93 -2.01 26.24
CA SER A 823 4.48 -0.70 25.75
C SER A 823 5.51 0.40 26.09
N LEU A 824 6.04 0.39 27.32
CA LEU A 824 7.10 1.31 27.73
C LEU A 824 8.38 1.10 26.90
N LEU A 825 8.77 -0.16 26.65
CA LEU A 825 9.90 -0.46 25.78
C LEU A 825 9.75 0.16 24.38
N VAL A 826 8.56 0.04 23.78
CA VAL A 826 8.27 0.66 22.47
C VAL A 826 8.38 2.18 22.56
N GLU A 827 7.84 2.81 23.61
CA GLU A 827 7.93 4.26 23.83
C GLU A 827 9.38 4.73 23.99
N GLU A 828 10.20 4.02 24.74
CA GLU A 828 11.63 4.31 24.90
C GLU A 828 12.38 4.23 23.57
N LEU A 829 12.08 3.21 22.76
CA LEU A 829 12.70 3.06 21.43
C LEU A 829 12.29 4.16 20.45
N ILE A 830 11.08 4.71 20.59
CA ILE A 830 10.62 5.87 19.82
C ILE A 830 11.40 7.13 20.24
N GLN A 831 11.66 7.31 21.56
CA GLN A 831 12.36 8.49 22.07
C GLN A 831 13.85 8.48 21.77
N GLN A 832 14.46 7.33 21.60
CA GLN A 832 15.86 7.18 21.16
C GLN A 832 16.00 7.65 19.71
N ARG A 833 15.97 8.96 19.46
CA ARG A 833 16.25 9.51 18.13
C ARG A 833 17.67 9.15 17.68
N ALA A 834 17.79 8.80 16.39
CA ALA A 834 19.03 8.43 15.71
C ALA A 834 20.11 9.50 15.82
#